data_a1bb673b7ff293eb875dd384dd60863f
#
_entry.id   a1bb673b7ff293eb875dd384dd60863f
#
_cell.length_a   1.000
_cell.length_b   1.000
_cell.length_c   1.000
_cell.angle_alpha   90.00
_cell.angle_beta   90.00
_cell.angle_gamma   90.00
#
_symmetry.space_group_name_H-M   'P 1'
#
loop_
_entity.id
_entity.type
_entity.pdbx_description
1 polymer ?
#
loop_
_entity_poly.entity_id
_entity_poly.type
_entity_poly.pdbx_seq_one_letter_code
_entity_poly.pdbx_strand_id
1 'polypeptide(L)'
;MTIDIRMTESILKAQPLNVLALYRTMVTARMMNDLLKTRKTQGNFPFYIGCAGHEGMAAVVAALDETDWLSLYYRDLAAWLQRTGDVYGPLREAYSRTTGPMCAGRNMPSHYSSKKHRILPTFSEVAALAPFAGGIGFSLKQHESKDLIMFTVGDGGVATNDFNVLFRQASVHQLPVLIVVEDNGWAITTPSPTQWSGSLVEWAKCANVYAEEVDGTDAIAMYEATRRFAEHIRSGQGPVLMHLRMGLLDAHSSSTDIKAYRTKEEIEHTTATKDPVKNFGRWLIKNGHLQAGDIERIRKEVRAELDRAEKQVLQEPEPTAERVLKYVVEVPEWQENTPRGEKKLTTMLGAINDALAQLAERDPYFFVYGQDVGSPKGGVFGATATLGTKFPGRAISSPLNEQLIVGIAAGAGMSDGKARCAEIQFVDYHQSAAQTIRLAARVLYQSYGGWNVPLLLRTKSGSGGGGPISSSTIGGGAYGHSNTGEQWFTTIPGMITVCPSTPFDAKGLMLEAARSQSPVAFLERGRLYRSEPPKDSEGNLIAAMAELWNVPEGYYTLPLSKARRIRIGEGPTNVAIICWGTMVLEACTAAADVVHQEGGAIEIVDLRTLEPFDKEAVTAAVREANRVMVVTEELDLTSFARHLHSWIVQNCFYDLDATPAFVSALPAPPAPYDAPEETAFYPTAQTIEEHLLALLEE
;
A
#
# COMPACT_ATOMS: atom_id res chain seq x y z
N MET A 1 -8.74 21.74 35.30
CA MET A 1 -7.28 21.84 35.45
C MET A 1 -6.87 23.19 34.90
N THR A 2 -6.43 24.10 35.74
CA THR A 2 -6.05 25.48 35.38
C THR A 2 -4.75 25.43 34.61
N ILE A 3 -4.76 25.90 33.36
CA ILE A 3 -3.56 26.00 32.50
C ILE A 3 -2.59 27.01 33.11
N ASP A 4 -1.37 26.57 33.34
CA ASP A 4 -0.29 27.38 33.93
C ASP A 4 0.15 28.48 32.94
N ILE A 5 -0.04 29.72 33.31
CA ILE A 5 0.24 30.93 32.52
C ILE A 5 1.74 31.04 32.12
N ARG A 6 2.63 30.23 32.68
CA ARG A 6 4.06 30.17 32.31
C ARG A 6 4.37 29.53 30.95
N MET A 7 3.41 28.85 30.31
CA MET A 7 3.57 28.31 28.94
C MET A 7 3.52 29.41 27.86
N THR A 8 2.92 30.55 28.13
CA THR A 8 2.75 31.62 27.15
C THR A 8 4.07 32.39 26.81
N GLU A 9 5.07 32.36 27.67
CA GLU A 9 6.36 33.08 27.42
C GLU A 9 7.36 32.27 26.58
N SER A 10 7.26 30.94 26.54
CA SER A 10 8.12 30.07 25.71
C SER A 10 7.68 30.09 24.23
N ILE A 11 6.39 30.29 23.98
CA ILE A 11 5.79 30.36 22.64
C ILE A 11 6.21 31.62 21.88
N LEU A 12 6.56 32.68 22.59
CA LEU A 12 6.95 33.99 22.04
C LEU A 12 8.37 34.05 21.49
N LYS A 13 9.19 33.00 21.58
CA LYS A 13 10.58 32.96 21.05
C LYS A 13 10.72 32.37 19.65
N ALA A 14 9.67 31.85 19.05
CA ALA A 14 9.66 31.44 17.63
C ALA A 14 9.50 32.69 16.74
N GLN A 15 10.01 32.62 15.49
CA GLN A 15 9.87 33.73 14.55
C GLN A 15 8.40 34.15 14.45
N PRO A 16 8.09 35.47 14.54
CA PRO A 16 6.70 35.94 14.48
C PRO A 16 6.06 35.57 13.13
N LEU A 17 4.81 35.16 13.15
CA LEU A 17 4.05 34.84 11.96
C LEU A 17 4.08 36.01 10.96
N ASN A 18 4.55 35.80 9.75
CA ASN A 18 4.43 36.77 8.68
C ASN A 18 2.99 36.80 8.15
N VAL A 19 2.14 37.57 8.81
CA VAL A 19 0.69 37.66 8.50
C VAL A 19 0.40 38.16 7.08
N LEU A 20 1.32 38.98 6.49
CA LEU A 20 1.16 39.48 5.13
C LEU A 20 1.47 38.41 4.08
N ALA A 21 2.53 37.60 4.30
CA ALA A 21 2.86 36.47 3.46
C ALA A 21 1.73 35.40 3.53
N LEU A 22 1.25 35.11 4.73
CA LEU A 22 0.11 34.20 4.92
C LEU A 22 -1.12 34.67 4.16
N TYR A 23 -1.48 35.96 4.28
CA TYR A 23 -2.64 36.52 3.56
C TYR A 23 -2.47 36.40 2.04
N ARG A 24 -1.25 36.73 1.54
CA ARG A 24 -0.93 36.57 0.10
C ARG A 24 -1.12 35.12 -0.35
N THR A 25 -0.66 34.12 0.42
CA THR A 25 -0.87 32.68 0.12
C THR A 25 -2.37 32.35 0.05
N MET A 26 -3.17 32.80 1.01
CA MET A 26 -4.63 32.57 1.02
C MET A 26 -5.32 33.23 -0.19
N VAL A 27 -4.93 34.47 -0.55
CA VAL A 27 -5.42 35.16 -1.75
C VAL A 27 -5.01 34.42 -3.02
N THR A 28 -3.78 33.92 -3.08
CA THR A 28 -3.29 33.14 -4.23
C THR A 28 -4.11 31.86 -4.41
N ALA A 29 -4.37 31.13 -3.31
CA ALA A 29 -5.21 29.92 -3.36
C ALA A 29 -6.62 30.21 -3.87
N ARG A 30 -7.30 31.26 -3.36
CA ARG A 30 -8.62 31.68 -3.82
C ARG A 30 -8.61 32.07 -5.31
N MET A 31 -7.66 32.89 -5.73
CA MET A 31 -7.59 33.36 -7.12
C MET A 31 -7.23 32.26 -8.10
N MET A 32 -6.37 31.30 -7.70
CA MET A 32 -6.08 30.10 -8.49
C MET A 32 -7.32 29.20 -8.59
N ASN A 33 -8.05 29.00 -7.48
CA ASN A 33 -9.34 28.30 -7.50
C ASN A 33 -10.30 28.90 -8.53
N ASP A 34 -10.47 30.24 -8.54
CA ASP A 34 -11.36 30.93 -9.45
C ASP A 34 -10.89 30.82 -10.91
N LEU A 35 -9.58 30.90 -11.15
CA LEU A 35 -8.97 30.69 -12.46
C LEU A 35 -9.26 29.28 -12.97
N LEU A 36 -8.93 28.25 -12.21
CA LEU A 36 -9.12 26.85 -12.62
C LEU A 36 -10.60 26.50 -12.84
N LYS A 37 -11.48 27.00 -11.98
CA LYS A 37 -12.94 26.86 -12.15
C LYS A 37 -13.40 27.49 -13.48
N THR A 38 -12.91 28.67 -13.81
CA THR A 38 -13.21 29.36 -15.05
C THR A 38 -12.70 28.57 -16.27
N ARG A 39 -11.45 28.07 -16.23
CA ARG A 39 -10.84 27.30 -17.32
C ARG A 39 -11.55 25.96 -17.54
N LYS A 40 -11.97 25.28 -16.45
CA LYS A 40 -12.81 24.09 -16.55
C LYS A 40 -14.14 24.38 -17.25
N THR A 41 -14.80 25.48 -16.91
CA THR A 41 -16.06 25.89 -17.55
C THR A 41 -15.87 26.21 -19.04
N GLN A 42 -14.68 26.68 -19.42
CA GLN A 42 -14.28 26.91 -20.83
C GLN A 42 -13.88 25.62 -21.56
N GLY A 43 -13.88 24.46 -20.90
CA GLY A 43 -13.57 23.16 -21.51
C GLY A 43 -12.09 22.82 -21.62
N ASN A 44 -11.19 23.54 -20.93
CA ASN A 44 -9.74 23.28 -21.00
C ASN A 44 -9.32 21.95 -20.37
N PHE A 45 -10.09 21.46 -19.41
CA PHE A 45 -9.92 20.13 -18.78
C PHE A 45 -11.28 19.62 -18.23
N PRO A 46 -11.44 18.29 -18.03
CA PRO A 46 -12.76 17.71 -17.80
C PRO A 46 -13.30 17.92 -16.39
N PHE A 47 -12.42 18.05 -15.36
CA PHE A 47 -12.83 18.00 -13.96
C PHE A 47 -12.01 18.96 -13.08
N TYR A 48 -12.64 19.49 -12.03
CA TYR A 48 -11.99 20.32 -11.02
C TYR A 48 -12.73 20.23 -9.68
N ILE A 49 -11.97 20.20 -8.58
CA ILE A 49 -12.46 20.34 -7.21
C ILE A 49 -11.88 21.61 -6.61
N GLY A 50 -12.75 22.50 -6.12
CA GLY A 50 -12.35 23.79 -5.55
C GLY A 50 -11.97 23.73 -4.07
N CYS A 51 -11.19 24.73 -3.65
CA CYS A 51 -10.75 24.91 -2.25
C CYS A 51 -11.45 26.10 -1.56
N ALA A 52 -12.42 26.76 -2.20
CA ALA A 52 -13.03 27.98 -1.65
C ALA A 52 -13.72 27.72 -0.30
N GLY A 53 -13.25 28.40 0.73
CA GLY A 53 -13.63 28.20 2.14
C GLY A 53 -12.60 27.45 2.98
N HIS A 54 -11.60 26.81 2.34
CA HIS A 54 -10.54 26.04 2.98
C HIS A 54 -9.16 26.76 2.99
N GLU A 55 -9.09 28.01 2.55
CA GLU A 55 -7.82 28.76 2.44
C GLU A 55 -7.13 28.97 3.78
N GLY A 56 -7.86 28.87 4.90
CA GLY A 56 -7.31 28.89 6.25
C GLY A 56 -6.28 27.79 6.52
N MET A 57 -6.28 26.70 5.74
CA MET A 57 -5.28 25.63 5.87
C MET A 57 -3.84 26.10 5.62
N ALA A 58 -3.65 27.24 4.94
CA ALA A 58 -2.34 27.90 4.90
C ALA A 58 -1.82 28.23 6.31
N ALA A 59 -2.70 28.69 7.22
CA ALA A 59 -2.31 29.03 8.59
C ALA A 59 -1.92 27.78 9.41
N VAL A 60 -2.61 26.66 9.20
CA VAL A 60 -2.25 25.37 9.82
C VAL A 60 -0.83 24.97 9.40
N VAL A 61 -0.54 24.99 8.10
CA VAL A 61 0.80 24.61 7.60
C VAL A 61 1.87 25.63 7.97
N ALA A 62 1.55 26.91 8.05
CA ALA A 62 2.49 27.95 8.51
C ALA A 62 2.93 27.75 9.98
N ALA A 63 2.16 27.02 10.76
CA ALA A 63 2.46 26.69 12.16
C ALA A 63 3.32 25.43 12.34
N LEU A 64 3.55 24.66 11.28
CA LEU A 64 4.35 23.43 11.27
C LEU A 64 5.78 23.70 10.79
N ASP A 65 6.69 22.82 11.17
CA ASP A 65 8.06 22.86 10.68
C ASP A 65 8.17 22.30 9.24
N GLU A 66 9.17 22.73 8.48
CA GLU A 66 9.40 22.27 7.11
C GLU A 66 9.67 20.76 7.02
N THR A 67 10.16 20.17 8.12
CA THR A 67 10.45 18.75 8.26
C THR A 67 9.25 17.90 8.63
N ASP A 68 8.12 18.50 8.99
CA ASP A 68 6.89 17.77 9.28
C ASP A 68 6.28 17.18 7.99
N TRP A 69 5.66 16.02 8.13
CA TRP A 69 5.01 15.31 7.05
C TRP A 69 3.57 15.80 6.86
N LEU A 70 3.10 15.78 5.62
CA LEU A 70 1.74 16.19 5.28
C LEU A 70 1.05 15.09 4.46
N SER A 71 -0.15 14.71 4.86
CA SER A 71 -1.10 13.93 4.08
C SER A 71 -2.30 14.82 3.79
N LEU A 72 -2.28 15.48 2.65
CA LEU A 72 -3.23 16.52 2.28
C LEU A 72 -4.50 15.96 1.65
N TYR A 73 -5.60 16.59 1.93
CA TYR A 73 -6.90 16.40 1.32
C TYR A 73 -7.02 17.23 0.02
N TYR A 74 -7.89 16.88 -0.90
CA TYR A 74 -7.96 17.53 -2.22
C TYR A 74 -8.39 19.01 -2.19
N ARG A 75 -8.89 19.55 -1.05
CA ARG A 75 -9.18 20.99 -0.91
C ARG A 75 -8.02 21.80 -0.35
N ASP A 76 -6.88 21.19 -0.10
CA ASP A 76 -5.73 21.79 0.59
C ASP A 76 -4.78 22.55 -0.34
N LEU A 77 -5.31 23.22 -1.38
CA LEU A 77 -4.50 24.06 -2.25
C LEU A 77 -3.70 25.12 -1.48
N ALA A 78 -4.31 25.72 -0.46
CA ALA A 78 -3.63 26.72 0.37
C ALA A 78 -2.50 26.11 1.23
N ALA A 79 -2.70 24.89 1.73
CA ALA A 79 -1.64 24.12 2.43
C ALA A 79 -0.48 23.79 1.49
N TRP A 80 -0.76 23.34 0.27
CA TRP A 80 0.24 23.11 -0.77
C TRP A 80 1.07 24.38 -1.05
N LEU A 81 0.40 25.50 -1.33
CA LEU A 81 1.05 26.77 -1.63
C LEU A 81 1.89 27.28 -0.45
N GLN A 82 1.40 27.11 0.77
CA GLN A 82 2.12 27.50 1.98
C GLN A 82 3.40 26.68 2.18
N ARG A 83 3.35 25.36 1.93
CA ARG A 83 4.50 24.46 2.10
C ARG A 83 5.53 24.60 0.97
N THR A 84 5.09 24.81 -0.26
CA THR A 84 5.95 24.69 -1.46
C THR A 84 6.27 26.02 -2.12
N GLY A 85 5.41 27.02 -1.98
CA GLY A 85 5.46 28.25 -2.76
C GLY A 85 5.20 28.08 -4.26
N ASP A 86 4.85 26.85 -4.70
CA ASP A 86 4.76 26.49 -6.12
C ASP A 86 3.37 26.73 -6.69
N VAL A 87 3.23 27.81 -7.45
CA VAL A 87 2.00 28.14 -8.20
C VAL A 87 1.90 27.38 -9.54
N TYR A 88 3.01 26.84 -10.04
CA TYR A 88 3.05 26.13 -11.32
C TYR A 88 2.53 24.70 -11.20
N GLY A 89 2.83 24.01 -10.08
CA GLY A 89 2.43 22.61 -9.85
C GLY A 89 0.95 22.38 -10.05
N PRO A 90 0.04 23.05 -9.35
CA PRO A 90 -1.41 22.90 -9.52
C PRO A 90 -1.90 23.20 -10.95
N LEU A 91 -1.31 24.18 -11.64
CA LEU A 91 -1.61 24.46 -13.04
C LEU A 91 -1.15 23.33 -13.97
N ARG A 92 0.06 22.79 -13.78
CA ARG A 92 0.57 21.64 -14.55
C ARG A 92 -0.30 20.41 -14.41
N GLU A 93 -0.77 20.13 -13.21
CA GLU A 93 -1.69 19.00 -12.98
C GLU A 93 -3.04 19.24 -13.65
N ALA A 94 -3.61 20.45 -13.56
CA ALA A 94 -4.87 20.78 -14.20
C ALA A 94 -4.81 20.64 -15.73
N TYR A 95 -3.70 21.07 -16.34
CA TYR A 95 -3.44 20.96 -17.78
C TYR A 95 -2.74 19.66 -18.18
N SER A 96 -2.60 18.71 -17.24
CA SER A 96 -1.97 17.38 -17.47
C SER A 96 -0.57 17.47 -18.11
N ARG A 97 0.29 18.39 -17.66
CA ARG A 97 1.64 18.55 -18.21
C ARG A 97 2.61 17.49 -17.66
N THR A 98 3.52 17.02 -18.52
CA THR A 98 4.50 15.98 -18.14
C THR A 98 5.52 16.43 -17.10
N THR A 99 5.69 17.74 -16.96
CA THR A 99 6.56 18.41 -15.98
C THR A 99 5.89 18.62 -14.63
N GLY A 100 4.64 18.16 -14.46
CA GLY A 100 3.90 18.25 -13.21
C GLY A 100 4.62 17.49 -12.07
N PRO A 101 4.87 18.14 -10.92
CA PRO A 101 5.65 17.57 -9.84
C PRO A 101 4.89 16.52 -9.02
N MET A 102 3.58 16.42 -9.16
CA MET A 102 2.70 15.59 -8.33
C MET A 102 2.45 14.22 -8.95
N CYS A 103 1.94 14.19 -10.19
CA CYS A 103 1.57 12.96 -10.89
C CYS A 103 1.82 13.01 -12.40
N ALA A 104 2.35 14.13 -12.91
CA ALA A 104 2.60 14.34 -14.35
C ALA A 104 1.37 14.05 -15.23
N GLY A 105 0.18 14.43 -14.77
CA GLY A 105 -1.10 14.27 -15.46
C GLY A 105 -1.77 12.90 -15.30
N ARG A 106 -1.30 12.03 -14.37
CA ARG A 106 -1.92 10.70 -14.15
C ARG A 106 -3.10 10.71 -13.20
N ASN A 107 -3.28 11.77 -12.43
CA ASN A 107 -4.39 11.92 -11.49
C ASN A 107 -5.20 13.15 -11.82
N MET A 108 -6.36 13.28 -11.21
CA MET A 108 -7.21 14.48 -11.33
C MET A 108 -6.51 15.70 -10.70
N PRO A 109 -6.86 16.93 -11.17
CA PRO A 109 -6.42 18.15 -10.50
C PRO A 109 -6.75 18.13 -8.99
N SER A 110 -5.99 18.88 -8.21
CA SER A 110 -6.12 18.99 -6.75
C SER A 110 -5.70 17.72 -5.97
N HIS A 111 -4.88 16.85 -6.58
CA HIS A 111 -4.30 15.69 -5.91
C HIS A 111 -2.80 15.93 -5.70
N TYR A 112 -2.46 16.49 -4.54
CA TYR A 112 -1.13 16.96 -4.20
C TYR A 112 -0.17 15.82 -3.90
N SER A 113 1.11 15.98 -4.27
CA SER A 113 2.16 15.02 -3.96
C SER A 113 3.54 15.66 -4.11
N SER A 114 4.41 15.55 -3.11
CA SER A 114 5.81 16.01 -3.23
C SER A 114 6.71 15.32 -2.22
N LYS A 115 7.56 14.40 -2.67
CA LYS A 115 8.53 13.73 -1.80
C LYS A 115 9.52 14.74 -1.19
N LYS A 116 9.95 15.74 -1.99
CA LYS A 116 10.85 16.82 -1.54
C LYS A 116 10.30 17.59 -0.33
N HIS A 117 8.98 17.85 -0.32
CA HIS A 117 8.33 18.64 0.72
C HIS A 117 7.57 17.75 1.73
N ARG A 118 7.81 16.41 1.69
CA ARG A 118 7.17 15.41 2.56
C ARG A 118 5.63 15.47 2.50
N ILE A 119 5.08 15.68 1.30
CA ILE A 119 3.64 15.66 1.03
C ILE A 119 3.30 14.33 0.36
N LEU A 120 2.50 13.48 1.04
CA LEU A 120 2.06 12.20 0.50
C LEU A 120 1.16 12.38 -0.73
N PRO A 121 1.11 11.41 -1.67
CA PRO A 121 0.22 11.51 -2.82
C PRO A 121 -1.25 11.44 -2.39
N THR A 122 -2.01 12.49 -2.66
CA THR A 122 -3.46 12.54 -2.38
C THR A 122 -4.22 11.56 -3.27
N PHE A 123 -5.21 10.86 -2.70
CA PHE A 123 -6.14 10.00 -3.43
C PHE A 123 -7.56 10.57 -3.37
N SER A 124 -8.38 10.25 -4.38
CA SER A 124 -9.79 10.65 -4.42
C SER A 124 -10.65 9.88 -3.43
N GLU A 125 -10.28 8.64 -3.12
CA GLU A 125 -10.89 7.85 -2.05
C GLU A 125 -10.58 8.55 -0.72
N VAL A 126 -11.61 9.14 -0.12
CA VAL A 126 -11.46 9.95 1.08
C VAL A 126 -10.89 9.15 2.24
N ALA A 127 -9.95 9.73 2.96
CA ALA A 127 -9.19 9.11 4.05
C ALA A 127 -8.31 7.91 3.66
N ALA A 128 -8.22 7.51 2.39
CA ALA A 128 -7.53 6.29 1.97
C ALA A 128 -6.03 6.21 2.36
N LEU A 129 -5.36 7.35 2.54
CA LEU A 129 -3.99 7.41 3.05
C LEU A 129 -3.88 7.46 4.58
N ALA A 130 -4.99 7.44 5.29
CA ALA A 130 -4.97 7.47 6.76
C ALA A 130 -4.14 6.31 7.36
N PRO A 131 -4.30 5.04 6.93
CA PRO A 131 -3.46 3.95 7.44
C PRO A 131 -1.95 4.18 7.20
N PHE A 132 -1.58 4.76 6.04
CA PHE A 132 -0.18 5.09 5.73
C PHE A 132 0.35 6.23 6.60
N ALA A 133 -0.46 7.25 6.86
CA ALA A 133 -0.10 8.33 7.77
C ALA A 133 0.20 7.79 9.18
N GLY A 134 -0.60 6.81 9.64
CA GLY A 134 -0.32 6.09 10.88
C GLY A 134 1.03 5.37 10.86
N GLY A 135 1.37 4.73 9.74
CA GLY A 135 2.66 4.06 9.54
C GLY A 135 3.86 5.02 9.54
N ILE A 136 3.72 6.20 8.93
CA ILE A 136 4.74 7.25 9.01
C ILE A 136 4.89 7.73 10.46
N GLY A 137 3.80 8.01 11.16
CA GLY A 137 3.84 8.37 12.57
C GLY A 137 4.51 7.30 13.43
N PHE A 138 4.27 6.01 13.12
CA PHE A 138 4.93 4.90 13.78
C PHE A 138 6.45 4.90 13.53
N SER A 139 6.87 5.10 12.29
CA SER A 139 8.29 5.23 11.93
C SER A 139 8.94 6.42 12.61
N LEU A 140 8.32 7.60 12.62
CA LEU A 140 8.83 8.78 13.32
C LEU A 140 9.06 8.50 14.81
N LYS A 141 8.15 7.79 15.45
CA LYS A 141 8.28 7.37 16.85
C LYS A 141 9.44 6.39 17.05
N GLN A 142 9.59 5.39 16.16
CA GLN A 142 10.72 4.45 16.24
C GLN A 142 12.09 5.12 16.06
N HIS A 143 12.15 6.18 15.25
CA HIS A 143 13.38 6.97 15.03
C HIS A 143 13.58 8.07 16.10
N GLU A 144 12.71 8.13 17.11
CA GLU A 144 12.73 9.19 18.13
C GLU A 144 12.73 10.60 17.52
N SER A 145 12.13 10.77 16.34
CA SER A 145 12.04 12.05 15.64
C SER A 145 11.15 13.01 16.41
N LYS A 146 11.48 14.30 16.31
CA LYS A 146 10.61 15.38 16.78
C LYS A 146 9.60 15.84 15.74
N ASP A 147 9.71 15.35 14.51
CA ASP A 147 8.76 15.64 13.45
C ASP A 147 7.40 14.99 13.76
N LEU A 148 6.36 15.52 13.17
CA LEU A 148 5.02 14.95 13.21
C LEU A 148 4.50 14.71 11.77
N ILE A 149 3.40 13.98 11.67
CA ILE A 149 2.62 13.94 10.45
C ILE A 149 1.25 14.58 10.66
N MET A 150 0.90 15.55 9.81
CA MET A 150 -0.45 16.08 9.70
C MET A 150 -1.23 15.28 8.66
N PHE A 151 -2.38 14.78 9.06
CA PHE A 151 -3.35 14.13 8.18
C PHE A 151 -4.62 14.97 8.13
N THR A 152 -5.06 15.34 6.93
CA THR A 152 -6.26 16.16 6.72
C THR A 152 -7.37 15.36 6.03
N VAL A 153 -8.59 15.64 6.39
CA VAL A 153 -9.78 14.95 5.86
C VAL A 153 -11.02 15.83 5.99
N GLY A 154 -11.92 15.77 5.00
CA GLY A 154 -13.25 16.38 5.11
C GLY A 154 -14.17 15.59 6.02
N ASP A 155 -15.28 16.22 6.43
CA ASP A 155 -16.33 15.65 7.30
C ASP A 155 -16.82 14.27 6.83
N GLY A 156 -17.08 14.07 5.53
CA GLY A 156 -17.51 12.76 5.01
C GLY A 156 -16.48 11.64 5.19
N GLY A 157 -15.19 11.98 5.28
CA GLY A 157 -14.12 11.00 5.47
C GLY A 157 -14.06 10.41 6.88
N VAL A 158 -14.64 11.07 7.88
CA VAL A 158 -14.66 10.58 9.26
C VAL A 158 -15.45 9.27 9.41
N ALA A 159 -16.44 9.04 8.55
CA ALA A 159 -17.24 7.81 8.55
C ALA A 159 -16.51 6.60 7.94
N THR A 160 -15.35 6.79 7.29
CA THR A 160 -14.62 5.69 6.61
C THR A 160 -13.90 4.78 7.59
N ASN A 161 -13.71 3.52 7.19
CA ASN A 161 -12.86 2.59 7.94
C ASN A 161 -11.41 3.10 8.03
N ASP A 162 -10.89 3.69 6.97
CA ASP A 162 -9.52 4.22 6.90
C ASP A 162 -9.25 5.28 7.98
N PHE A 163 -10.18 6.21 8.19
CA PHE A 163 -10.10 7.20 9.27
C PHE A 163 -10.07 6.54 10.63
N ASN A 164 -10.98 5.59 10.85
CA ASN A 164 -11.06 4.86 12.13
C ASN A 164 -9.80 4.02 12.40
N VAL A 165 -9.18 3.48 11.36
CA VAL A 165 -7.89 2.77 11.44
C VAL A 165 -6.79 3.71 11.91
N LEU A 166 -6.60 4.88 11.27
CA LEU A 166 -5.63 5.88 11.71
C LEU A 166 -5.86 6.33 13.15
N PHE A 167 -7.11 6.64 13.48
CA PHE A 167 -7.47 7.08 14.81
C PHE A 167 -7.08 6.04 15.88
N ARG A 168 -7.36 4.76 15.61
CA ARG A 168 -6.96 3.64 16.47
C ARG A 168 -5.44 3.46 16.54
N GLN A 169 -4.74 3.51 15.38
CA GLN A 169 -3.28 3.44 15.35
C GLN A 169 -2.65 4.54 16.21
N ALA A 170 -3.09 5.77 15.98
CA ALA A 170 -2.58 6.94 16.69
C ALA A 170 -2.81 6.83 18.20
N SER A 171 -4.02 6.46 18.61
CA SER A 171 -4.39 6.30 20.01
C SER A 171 -3.62 5.19 20.72
N VAL A 172 -3.61 3.96 20.15
CA VAL A 172 -2.98 2.79 20.79
C VAL A 172 -1.47 2.95 20.90
N HIS A 173 -0.84 3.45 19.83
CA HIS A 173 0.62 3.62 19.79
C HIS A 173 1.09 4.99 20.24
N GLN A 174 0.20 5.92 20.62
CA GLN A 174 0.55 7.30 20.98
C GLN A 174 1.48 7.93 19.94
N LEU A 175 1.01 7.95 18.67
CA LEU A 175 1.80 8.37 17.52
C LEU A 175 1.89 9.90 17.41
N PRO A 176 2.95 10.46 16.85
CA PRO A 176 3.09 11.89 16.60
C PRO A 176 2.25 12.31 15.37
N VAL A 177 0.93 12.26 15.50
CA VAL A 177 -0.04 12.54 14.44
C VAL A 177 -0.95 13.70 14.83
N LEU A 178 -1.04 14.71 13.95
CA LEU A 178 -2.06 15.74 13.98
C LEU A 178 -3.17 15.39 12.99
N ILE A 179 -4.32 14.98 13.48
CA ILE A 179 -5.51 14.67 12.68
C ILE A 179 -6.34 15.96 12.56
N VAL A 180 -6.55 16.45 11.34
CA VAL A 180 -7.33 17.66 11.05
C VAL A 180 -8.59 17.27 10.29
N VAL A 181 -9.75 17.48 10.92
CA VAL A 181 -11.05 17.28 10.28
C VAL A 181 -11.58 18.61 9.80
N GLU A 182 -11.66 18.80 8.50
CA GLU A 182 -12.14 20.00 7.82
C GLU A 182 -13.66 19.91 7.60
N ASP A 183 -14.42 20.16 8.68
CA ASP A 183 -15.87 20.08 8.66
C ASP A 183 -16.50 21.33 8.07
N ASN A 184 -16.82 21.26 6.77
CA ASN A 184 -17.53 22.30 6.05
C ASN A 184 -19.05 22.13 6.03
N GLY A 185 -19.57 21.11 6.73
CA GLY A 185 -20.98 20.79 6.89
C GLY A 185 -21.56 19.86 5.83
N TRP A 186 -20.81 19.49 4.79
CA TRP A 186 -21.34 18.77 3.65
C TRP A 186 -20.39 17.74 3.03
N ALA A 187 -20.79 16.47 3.06
CA ALA A 187 -20.18 15.41 2.27
C ALA A 187 -20.96 15.25 0.95
N ILE A 188 -20.59 16.03 -0.09
CA ILE A 188 -21.31 16.22 -1.35
C ILE A 188 -22.70 16.82 -1.08
N THR A 189 -23.74 15.99 -1.03
CA THR A 189 -25.14 16.37 -0.78
C THR A 189 -25.64 15.93 0.61
N THR A 190 -24.78 15.26 1.38
CA THR A 190 -25.12 14.67 2.68
C THR A 190 -24.58 15.54 3.80
N PRO A 191 -25.44 16.03 4.72
CA PRO A 191 -25.00 16.87 5.83
C PRO A 191 -24.09 16.12 6.83
N SER A 192 -23.09 16.80 7.42
CA SER A 192 -22.16 16.22 8.41
C SER A 192 -22.83 15.47 9.57
N PRO A 193 -23.97 15.90 10.12
CA PRO A 193 -24.62 15.15 11.22
C PRO A 193 -25.08 13.73 10.86
N THR A 194 -25.12 13.39 9.56
CA THR A 194 -25.41 12.01 9.11
C THR A 194 -24.18 11.14 9.00
N GLN A 195 -22.99 11.71 9.11
CA GLN A 195 -21.71 10.98 9.03
C GLN A 195 -21.28 10.43 10.39
N TRP A 196 -21.57 11.17 11.46
CA TRP A 196 -21.33 10.75 12.84
C TRP A 196 -22.37 11.41 13.77
N SER A 197 -22.58 10.82 14.94
CA SER A 197 -23.44 11.38 15.98
C SER A 197 -22.60 11.95 17.12
N GLY A 198 -23.08 13.04 17.75
CA GLY A 198 -22.42 13.66 18.88
C GLY A 198 -21.22 14.54 18.51
N SER A 199 -20.30 14.72 19.44
CA SER A 199 -19.11 15.55 19.30
C SER A 199 -17.89 14.71 18.95
N LEU A 200 -17.19 15.04 17.87
CA LEU A 200 -15.89 14.42 17.53
C LEU A 200 -14.84 14.67 18.61
N VAL A 201 -14.90 15.82 19.27
CA VAL A 201 -13.97 16.15 20.36
C VAL A 201 -14.18 15.23 21.55
N GLU A 202 -15.42 15.02 21.96
CA GLU A 202 -15.73 14.10 23.08
C GLU A 202 -15.42 12.63 22.69
N TRP A 203 -15.72 12.24 21.46
CA TRP A 203 -15.36 10.91 20.95
C TRP A 203 -13.85 10.66 21.00
N ALA A 204 -13.05 11.65 20.57
CA ALA A 204 -11.58 11.57 20.59
C ALA A 204 -11.04 11.45 22.03
N LYS A 205 -11.59 12.24 22.98
CA LYS A 205 -11.21 12.17 24.40
C LYS A 205 -11.48 10.81 25.02
N CYS A 206 -12.57 10.13 24.64
CA CYS A 206 -12.87 8.77 25.12
C CYS A 206 -11.79 7.74 24.72
N ALA A 207 -11.01 8.02 23.67
CA ALA A 207 -9.89 7.18 23.21
C ALA A 207 -8.51 7.72 23.63
N ASN A 208 -8.43 8.61 24.61
CA ASN A 208 -7.22 9.27 25.07
C ASN A 208 -6.48 10.05 23.97
N VAL A 209 -7.21 10.64 23.02
CA VAL A 209 -6.69 11.55 22.01
C VAL A 209 -7.05 12.98 22.42
N TYR A 210 -6.06 13.85 22.57
CA TYR A 210 -6.34 15.26 22.84
C TYR A 210 -7.09 15.88 21.66
N ALA A 211 -8.13 16.65 21.92
CA ALA A 211 -8.97 17.20 20.85
C ALA A 211 -9.56 18.57 21.21
N GLU A 212 -9.62 19.46 20.22
CA GLU A 212 -10.32 20.75 20.29
C GLU A 212 -11.11 21.03 19.02
N GLU A 213 -12.22 21.76 19.16
CA GLU A 213 -12.92 22.41 18.05
C GLU A 213 -12.34 23.81 17.85
N VAL A 214 -12.02 24.18 16.60
CA VAL A 214 -11.41 25.45 16.24
C VAL A 214 -12.20 26.10 15.09
N ASP A 215 -12.35 27.42 15.14
CA ASP A 215 -12.99 28.17 14.06
C ASP A 215 -12.09 28.19 12.81
N GLY A 216 -12.45 27.36 11.83
CA GLY A 216 -11.74 27.25 10.54
C GLY A 216 -11.90 28.47 9.61
N THR A 217 -12.61 29.51 10.05
CA THR A 217 -12.74 30.81 9.34
C THR A 217 -11.81 31.88 9.91
N ASP A 218 -11.13 31.61 11.04
CA ASP A 218 -10.15 32.48 11.70
C ASP A 218 -8.73 31.92 11.55
N ALA A 219 -7.96 32.49 10.62
CA ALA A 219 -6.60 32.06 10.32
C ALA A 219 -5.65 32.19 11.52
N ILE A 220 -5.85 33.18 12.40
CA ILE A 220 -5.01 33.34 13.59
C ILE A 220 -5.33 32.27 14.62
N ALA A 221 -6.59 32.00 14.88
CA ALA A 221 -7.01 30.92 15.79
C ALA A 221 -6.49 29.56 15.30
N MET A 222 -6.56 29.28 13.99
CA MET A 222 -5.99 28.06 13.37
C MET A 222 -4.48 27.96 13.58
N TYR A 223 -3.74 29.02 13.33
CA TYR A 223 -2.28 29.08 13.54
C TYR A 223 -1.91 28.80 15.00
N GLU A 224 -2.53 29.52 15.94
CA GLU A 224 -2.24 29.41 17.37
C GLU A 224 -2.60 28.02 17.93
N ALA A 225 -3.74 27.47 17.51
CA ALA A 225 -4.14 26.12 17.90
C ALA A 225 -3.15 25.08 17.38
N THR A 226 -2.75 25.17 16.10
CA THR A 226 -1.79 24.24 15.51
C THR A 226 -0.44 24.30 16.21
N ARG A 227 0.05 25.50 16.59
CA ARG A 227 1.27 25.65 17.37
C ARG A 227 1.20 24.90 18.70
N ARG A 228 0.12 25.08 19.46
CA ARG A 228 -0.09 24.37 20.73
C ARG A 228 -0.14 22.84 20.53
N PHE A 229 -0.81 22.39 19.46
CA PHE A 229 -0.95 20.97 19.15
C PHE A 229 0.38 20.34 18.72
N ALA A 230 1.15 21.03 17.89
CA ALA A 230 2.48 20.57 17.51
C ALA A 230 3.40 20.44 18.73
N GLU A 231 3.37 21.39 19.66
CA GLU A 231 4.12 21.33 20.93
C GLU A 231 3.68 20.15 21.80
N HIS A 232 2.36 19.92 21.93
CA HIS A 232 1.81 18.76 22.63
C HIS A 232 2.35 17.45 22.03
N ILE A 233 2.29 17.29 20.71
CA ILE A 233 2.76 16.10 20.01
C ILE A 233 4.29 15.92 20.19
N ARG A 234 5.10 16.99 19.97
CA ARG A 234 6.55 16.93 20.08
C ARG A 234 7.05 16.69 21.49
N SER A 235 6.25 17.05 22.51
CA SER A 235 6.54 16.72 23.92
C SER A 235 6.21 15.26 24.27
N GLY A 236 5.73 14.48 23.32
CA GLY A 236 5.44 13.05 23.50
C GLY A 236 4.10 12.77 24.19
N GLN A 237 3.20 13.75 24.24
CA GLN A 237 1.88 13.59 24.88
C GLN A 237 0.84 12.88 23.98
N GLY A 238 1.25 12.42 22.79
CA GLY A 238 0.45 11.62 21.88
C GLY A 238 -0.28 12.42 20.79
N PRO A 239 -1.21 11.77 20.07
CA PRO A 239 -1.90 12.37 18.93
C PRO A 239 -2.89 13.46 19.35
N VAL A 240 -3.18 14.34 18.38
CA VAL A 240 -4.20 15.38 18.53
C VAL A 240 -5.21 15.30 17.41
N LEU A 241 -6.49 15.53 17.72
CA LEU A 241 -7.56 15.76 16.74
C LEU A 241 -7.99 17.22 16.78
N MET A 242 -7.83 17.94 15.70
CA MET A 242 -8.33 19.30 15.48
C MET A 242 -9.60 19.23 14.62
N HIS A 243 -10.73 19.61 15.17
CA HIS A 243 -12.00 19.70 14.45
C HIS A 243 -12.20 21.13 13.97
N LEU A 244 -11.98 21.40 12.68
CA LEU A 244 -12.15 22.72 12.07
C LEU A 244 -13.57 22.92 11.56
N ARG A 245 -14.27 23.93 12.11
CA ARG A 245 -15.59 24.36 11.64
C ARG A 245 -15.44 25.36 10.49
N MET A 246 -15.59 24.89 9.26
CA MET A 246 -15.33 25.64 8.06
C MET A 246 -16.61 26.01 7.28
N GLY A 247 -16.47 26.57 6.11
CA GLY A 247 -17.57 26.83 5.18
C GLY A 247 -17.23 26.36 3.77
N LEU A 248 -18.14 25.63 3.13
CA LEU A 248 -18.05 25.31 1.71
C LEU A 248 -18.65 26.47 0.92
N LEU A 249 -17.81 27.26 0.23
CA LEU A 249 -18.24 28.44 -0.51
C LEU A 249 -18.58 28.16 -1.98
N ASP A 250 -18.11 27.04 -2.51
CA ASP A 250 -18.39 26.56 -3.87
C ASP A 250 -19.23 25.27 -3.83
N ALA A 251 -19.61 24.76 -5.02
CA ALA A 251 -20.13 23.41 -5.15
C ALA A 251 -19.06 22.38 -4.75
N HIS A 252 -19.47 21.14 -4.42
CA HIS A 252 -18.52 20.08 -4.06
C HIS A 252 -17.43 19.88 -5.13
N SER A 253 -17.83 19.83 -6.37
CA SER A 253 -16.93 19.74 -7.53
C SER A 253 -17.57 20.38 -8.75
N SER A 254 -16.85 20.40 -9.85
CA SER A 254 -17.35 20.92 -11.13
C SER A 254 -18.50 20.12 -11.76
N SER A 255 -18.82 18.94 -11.22
CA SER A 255 -19.96 18.10 -11.65
C SER A 255 -21.17 18.22 -10.72
N THR A 256 -21.14 19.10 -9.72
CA THR A 256 -22.20 19.21 -8.70
C THR A 256 -22.84 20.60 -8.74
N ASP A 257 -24.17 20.66 -8.68
CA ASP A 257 -24.90 21.92 -8.49
C ASP A 257 -25.26 22.12 -7.01
N ILE A 258 -24.64 23.11 -6.37
CA ILE A 258 -24.87 23.44 -4.95
C ILE A 258 -26.33 23.82 -4.67
N LYS A 259 -27.04 24.42 -5.64
CA LYS A 259 -28.45 24.84 -5.50
C LYS A 259 -29.42 23.67 -5.48
N ALA A 260 -28.98 22.47 -5.88
CA ALA A 260 -29.79 21.26 -5.85
C ALA A 260 -30.04 20.74 -4.43
N TYR A 261 -29.21 21.14 -3.45
CA TYR A 261 -29.26 20.59 -2.08
C TYR A 261 -29.08 21.63 -0.96
N ARG A 262 -28.77 22.91 -1.29
CA ARG A 262 -28.68 24.01 -0.33
C ARG A 262 -29.60 25.14 -0.71
N THR A 263 -30.22 25.77 0.27
CA THR A 263 -31.06 26.94 0.03
C THR A 263 -30.22 28.17 -0.32
N LYS A 264 -30.86 29.14 -0.97
CA LYS A 264 -30.18 30.40 -1.31
C LYS A 264 -29.72 31.13 -0.05
N GLU A 265 -30.53 31.13 1.00
CA GLU A 265 -30.26 31.77 2.28
C GLU A 265 -29.05 31.14 2.97
N GLU A 266 -28.91 29.80 2.95
CA GLU A 266 -27.75 29.10 3.49
C GLU A 266 -26.46 29.43 2.72
N ILE A 267 -26.53 29.49 1.40
CA ILE A 267 -25.37 29.84 0.56
C ILE A 267 -24.94 31.28 0.84
N GLU A 268 -25.87 32.24 0.86
CA GLU A 268 -25.62 33.65 1.15
C GLU A 268 -25.05 33.84 2.56
N HIS A 269 -25.62 33.19 3.56
CA HIS A 269 -25.14 33.23 4.95
C HIS A 269 -23.70 32.68 5.04
N THR A 270 -23.46 31.49 4.47
CA THR A 270 -22.12 30.88 4.48
C THR A 270 -21.09 31.80 3.79
N THR A 271 -21.41 32.35 2.64
CA THR A 271 -20.54 33.25 1.89
C THR A 271 -20.25 34.57 2.63
N ALA A 272 -21.21 35.05 3.41
CA ALA A 272 -21.05 36.28 4.18
C ALA A 272 -20.22 36.10 5.47
N THR A 273 -20.34 34.95 6.13
CA THR A 273 -19.82 34.70 7.48
C THR A 273 -18.62 33.75 7.52
N LYS A 274 -18.51 32.82 6.57
CA LYS A 274 -17.55 31.72 6.59
C LYS A 274 -16.41 31.85 5.56
N ASP A 275 -16.15 33.05 5.04
CA ASP A 275 -15.06 33.30 4.09
C ASP A 275 -13.75 33.64 4.82
N PRO A 276 -12.79 32.71 4.93
CA PRO A 276 -11.56 32.90 5.69
C PRO A 276 -10.67 34.01 5.09
N VAL A 277 -10.68 34.19 3.76
CA VAL A 277 -9.88 35.23 3.11
C VAL A 277 -10.40 36.61 3.45
N LYS A 278 -11.73 36.79 3.40
CA LYS A 278 -12.35 38.07 3.77
C LYS A 278 -12.21 38.36 5.27
N ASN A 279 -12.40 37.33 6.11
CA ASN A 279 -12.28 37.48 7.56
C ASN A 279 -10.85 37.90 7.95
N PHE A 280 -9.83 37.23 7.39
CA PHE A 280 -8.44 37.55 7.68
C PHE A 280 -8.05 38.93 7.11
N GLY A 281 -8.53 39.30 5.93
CA GLY A 281 -8.32 40.66 5.38
C GLY A 281 -8.88 41.77 6.30
N ARG A 282 -10.09 41.56 6.84
CA ARG A 282 -10.70 42.48 7.82
C ARG A 282 -9.87 42.55 9.12
N TRP A 283 -9.38 41.40 9.61
CA TRP A 283 -8.53 41.32 10.80
C TRP A 283 -7.23 42.10 10.60
N LEU A 284 -6.57 41.96 9.44
CA LEU A 284 -5.32 42.69 9.09
C LEU A 284 -5.53 44.20 9.04
N ILE A 285 -6.63 44.68 8.47
CA ILE A 285 -6.96 46.10 8.44
C ILE A 285 -7.24 46.62 9.86
N LYS A 286 -8.04 45.90 10.63
CA LYS A 286 -8.38 46.27 12.02
C LYS A 286 -7.16 46.37 12.92
N ASN A 287 -6.17 45.52 12.70
CA ASN A 287 -4.93 45.48 13.48
C ASN A 287 -3.78 46.32 12.86
N GLY A 288 -4.04 47.10 11.82
CA GLY A 288 -3.07 48.05 11.25
C GLY A 288 -1.98 47.40 10.38
N HIS A 289 -2.13 46.15 9.99
CA HIS A 289 -1.18 45.44 9.10
C HIS A 289 -1.38 45.77 7.63
N LEU A 290 -2.60 46.16 7.23
CA LEU A 290 -2.99 46.52 5.87
C LEU A 290 -3.92 47.73 5.87
N GLN A 291 -3.89 48.48 4.75
CA GLN A 291 -4.92 49.46 4.41
C GLN A 291 -5.89 48.86 3.37
N ALA A 292 -7.07 49.43 3.21
CA ALA A 292 -8.07 48.92 2.28
C ALA A 292 -7.55 48.82 0.82
N GLY A 293 -6.72 49.76 0.37
CA GLY A 293 -6.11 49.74 -0.97
C GLY A 293 -5.05 48.64 -1.17
N ASP A 294 -4.46 48.13 -0.11
CA ASP A 294 -3.42 47.08 -0.21
C ASP A 294 -4.03 45.72 -0.64
N ILE A 295 -5.24 45.45 -0.23
CA ILE A 295 -5.94 44.21 -0.64
C ILE A 295 -6.05 44.16 -2.16
N GLU A 296 -6.49 45.23 -2.78
CA GLU A 296 -6.64 45.29 -4.23
C GLU A 296 -5.28 45.22 -4.94
N ARG A 297 -4.23 45.86 -4.40
CA ARG A 297 -2.86 45.76 -4.90
C ARG A 297 -2.36 44.31 -4.86
N ILE A 298 -2.54 43.59 -3.75
CA ILE A 298 -2.15 42.18 -3.61
C ILE A 298 -2.89 41.31 -4.63
N ARG A 299 -4.20 41.50 -4.79
CA ARG A 299 -5.00 40.78 -5.80
C ARG A 299 -4.51 41.00 -7.23
N LYS A 300 -4.16 42.24 -7.58
CA LYS A 300 -3.60 42.60 -8.89
C LYS A 300 -2.25 41.93 -9.15
N GLU A 301 -1.37 41.93 -8.15
CA GLU A 301 -0.05 41.26 -8.23
C GLU A 301 -0.21 39.74 -8.41
N VAL A 302 -1.06 39.09 -7.60
CA VAL A 302 -1.36 37.66 -7.70
C VAL A 302 -1.98 37.31 -9.04
N ARG A 303 -2.90 38.12 -9.56
CA ARG A 303 -3.46 37.92 -10.90
C ARG A 303 -2.36 37.89 -11.96
N ALA A 304 -1.50 38.88 -11.97
CA ALA A 304 -0.39 38.97 -12.91
C ALA A 304 0.60 37.80 -12.78
N GLU A 305 0.80 37.29 -11.58
CA GLU A 305 1.61 36.09 -11.32
C GLU A 305 0.96 34.82 -11.91
N LEU A 306 -0.32 34.59 -11.64
CA LEU A 306 -1.07 33.42 -12.14
C LEU A 306 -1.20 33.46 -13.67
N ASP A 307 -1.45 34.63 -14.28
CA ASP A 307 -1.55 34.77 -15.74
C ASP A 307 -0.20 34.44 -16.42
N ARG A 308 0.94 34.84 -15.81
CA ARG A 308 2.28 34.47 -16.30
C ARG A 308 2.54 32.97 -16.16
N ALA A 309 2.21 32.39 -15.00
CA ALA A 309 2.39 30.97 -14.73
C ALA A 309 1.56 30.11 -15.68
N GLU A 310 0.29 30.43 -15.87
CA GLU A 310 -0.58 29.74 -16.82
C GLU A 310 -0.03 29.78 -18.24
N LYS A 311 0.37 30.97 -18.72
CA LYS A 311 0.95 31.13 -20.06
C LYS A 311 2.19 30.25 -20.27
N GLN A 312 3.05 30.12 -19.25
CA GLN A 312 4.23 29.27 -19.30
C GLN A 312 3.85 27.78 -19.33
N VAL A 313 2.95 27.35 -18.45
CA VAL A 313 2.49 25.96 -18.34
C VAL A 313 1.83 25.47 -19.64
N LEU A 314 1.09 26.34 -20.32
CA LEU A 314 0.47 26.01 -21.60
C LEU A 314 1.48 25.70 -22.73
N GLN A 315 2.74 26.12 -22.58
CA GLN A 315 3.82 25.83 -23.53
C GLN A 315 4.61 24.55 -23.18
N GLU A 316 4.35 23.95 -22.01
CA GLU A 316 5.04 22.74 -21.57
C GLU A 316 4.48 21.49 -22.28
N PRO A 317 5.30 20.42 -22.39
CA PRO A 317 4.92 19.24 -23.17
C PRO A 317 3.73 18.48 -22.55
N GLU A 318 2.89 17.95 -23.44
CA GLU A 318 1.78 17.06 -23.11
C GLU A 318 2.23 15.60 -22.99
N PRO A 319 1.48 14.75 -22.25
CA PRO A 319 1.80 13.32 -22.16
C PRO A 319 1.57 12.61 -23.50
N THR A 320 2.41 11.60 -23.76
CA THR A 320 2.28 10.69 -24.91
C THR A 320 1.78 9.32 -24.47
N ALA A 321 1.23 8.54 -25.38
CA ALA A 321 0.66 7.22 -25.10
C ALA A 321 1.70 6.22 -24.55
N GLU A 322 2.97 6.32 -25.00
CA GLU A 322 4.04 5.42 -24.55
C GLU A 322 4.34 5.48 -23.05
N ARG A 323 3.91 6.56 -22.39
CA ARG A 323 4.11 6.75 -20.95
C ARG A 323 3.19 5.88 -20.11
N VAL A 324 2.13 5.31 -20.67
CA VAL A 324 1.08 4.60 -19.91
C VAL A 324 1.61 3.42 -19.10
N LEU A 325 2.64 2.73 -19.60
CA LEU A 325 3.25 1.57 -18.91
C LEU A 325 4.46 1.91 -18.04
N LYS A 326 4.86 3.20 -17.92
CA LYS A 326 5.97 3.56 -17.02
C LYS A 326 5.53 3.52 -15.56
N TYR A 327 6.42 3.08 -14.68
CA TYR A 327 6.23 3.05 -13.24
C TYR A 327 5.02 2.22 -12.77
N VAL A 328 4.70 1.15 -13.50
CA VAL A 328 3.67 0.20 -13.05
C VAL A 328 4.20 -0.63 -11.89
N VAL A 329 5.39 -1.20 -12.06
CA VAL A 329 6.08 -2.00 -11.04
C VAL A 329 7.60 -1.84 -11.22
N GLU A 330 8.33 -1.85 -10.11
CA GLU A 330 9.80 -1.90 -10.10
C GLU A 330 10.22 -3.23 -9.48
N VAL A 331 10.66 -4.17 -10.33
CA VAL A 331 11.31 -5.39 -9.88
C VAL A 331 12.78 -5.04 -9.61
N PRO A 332 13.33 -5.36 -8.42
CA PRO A 332 14.74 -5.05 -8.13
C PRO A 332 15.66 -5.75 -9.12
N GLU A 333 16.68 -5.03 -9.58
CA GLU A 333 17.75 -5.64 -10.35
C GLU A 333 18.54 -6.58 -9.44
N TRP A 334 18.48 -7.86 -9.76
CA TRP A 334 19.18 -8.87 -8.99
C TRP A 334 20.67 -8.90 -9.32
N GLN A 335 21.48 -8.91 -8.27
CA GLN A 335 22.91 -9.11 -8.37
C GLN A 335 23.26 -10.50 -7.86
N GLU A 336 23.87 -11.31 -8.71
CA GLU A 336 24.29 -12.65 -8.34
C GLU A 336 25.20 -12.61 -7.11
N ASN A 337 24.84 -13.41 -6.12
CA ASN A 337 25.66 -13.58 -4.91
C ASN A 337 25.73 -15.07 -4.58
N THR A 338 26.93 -15.54 -4.30
CA THR A 338 27.16 -16.93 -3.91
C THR A 338 26.69 -17.13 -2.47
N PRO A 339 25.77 -18.08 -2.23
CA PRO A 339 25.38 -18.43 -0.86
C PRO A 339 26.60 -18.84 -0.04
N ARG A 340 26.76 -18.26 1.16
CA ARG A 340 27.91 -18.50 2.03
C ARG A 340 27.48 -19.22 3.31
N GLY A 341 28.44 -19.82 3.98
CA GLY A 341 28.24 -20.51 5.26
C GLY A 341 27.94 -21.99 5.08
N GLU A 342 27.83 -22.67 6.21
CA GLU A 342 27.46 -24.08 6.27
C GLU A 342 26.02 -24.28 5.79
N LYS A 343 25.76 -25.34 5.04
CA LYS A 343 24.41 -25.73 4.66
C LYS A 343 23.80 -26.59 5.75
N LYS A 344 22.59 -26.23 6.16
CA LYS A 344 21.84 -26.98 7.19
C LYS A 344 20.50 -27.44 6.65
N LEU A 345 20.18 -28.69 6.93
CA LEU A 345 18.83 -29.21 6.68
C LEU A 345 17.85 -28.42 7.52
N THR A 346 16.88 -27.78 6.88
CA THR A 346 15.88 -26.97 7.56
C THR A 346 14.51 -27.07 6.87
N THR A 347 13.48 -26.67 7.57
CA THR A 347 12.13 -26.55 7.04
C THR A 347 11.92 -25.18 6.42
N MET A 348 10.85 -25.00 5.60
CA MET A 348 10.48 -23.69 5.07
C MET A 348 10.27 -22.67 6.20
N LEU A 349 9.62 -23.09 7.29
CA LEU A 349 9.40 -22.24 8.46
C LEU A 349 10.73 -21.80 9.11
N GLY A 350 11.71 -22.71 9.22
CA GLY A 350 13.06 -22.40 9.69
C GLY A 350 13.79 -21.40 8.79
N ALA A 351 13.67 -21.57 7.48
CA ALA A 351 14.25 -20.66 6.49
C ALA A 351 13.64 -19.25 6.52
N ILE A 352 12.32 -19.15 6.71
CA ILE A 352 11.60 -17.88 6.90
C ILE A 352 12.07 -17.18 8.19
N ASN A 353 12.14 -17.91 9.31
CA ASN A 353 12.65 -17.37 10.58
C ASN A 353 14.06 -16.80 10.44
N ASP A 354 14.94 -17.51 9.73
CA ASP A 354 16.31 -17.06 9.49
C ASP A 354 16.34 -15.82 8.59
N ALA A 355 15.54 -15.78 7.51
CA ALA A 355 15.45 -14.62 6.64
C ALA A 355 15.01 -13.36 7.41
N LEU A 356 13.96 -13.44 8.22
CA LEU A 356 13.45 -12.31 9.01
C LEU A 356 14.48 -11.84 10.04
N ALA A 357 15.20 -12.76 10.69
CA ALA A 357 16.28 -12.43 11.61
C ALA A 357 17.44 -11.69 10.90
N GLN A 358 17.83 -12.15 9.70
CA GLN A 358 18.88 -11.50 8.90
C GLN A 358 18.47 -10.11 8.39
N LEU A 359 17.19 -9.88 8.08
CA LEU A 359 16.68 -8.54 7.76
C LEU A 359 16.79 -7.59 8.96
N ALA A 360 16.43 -8.04 10.16
CA ALA A 360 16.54 -7.24 11.37
C ALA A 360 18.01 -6.98 11.80
N GLU A 361 18.92 -7.89 11.51
CA GLU A 361 20.35 -7.74 11.75
C GLU A 361 20.96 -6.65 10.84
N ARG A 362 20.45 -6.51 9.62
CA ARG A 362 20.93 -5.56 8.61
C ARG A 362 20.26 -4.18 8.68
N ASP A 363 19.05 -4.13 9.18
CA ASP A 363 18.31 -2.88 9.36
C ASP A 363 17.81 -2.74 10.81
N PRO A 364 18.36 -1.76 11.57
CA PRO A 364 17.97 -1.55 12.97
C PRO A 364 16.51 -1.13 13.13
N TYR A 365 15.82 -0.78 12.07
CA TYR A 365 14.40 -0.39 12.08
C TYR A 365 13.47 -1.41 11.39
N PHE A 366 14.02 -2.51 10.87
CA PHE A 366 13.17 -3.57 10.33
C PHE A 366 12.30 -4.19 11.42
N PHE A 367 11.03 -4.41 11.14
CA PHE A 367 10.09 -5.10 12.02
C PHE A 367 9.09 -5.96 11.22
N VAL A 368 8.48 -6.90 11.90
CA VAL A 368 7.26 -7.59 11.49
C VAL A 368 6.11 -7.09 12.35
N TYR A 369 5.05 -6.60 11.74
CA TYR A 369 3.84 -6.13 12.40
C TYR A 369 2.67 -7.01 12.00
N GLY A 370 2.00 -7.63 12.95
CA GLY A 370 0.91 -8.56 12.69
C GLY A 370 0.23 -9.07 13.95
N GLN A 371 -0.77 -9.93 13.79
CA GLN A 371 -1.46 -10.53 14.92
C GLN A 371 -0.62 -11.63 15.53
N ASP A 372 -0.48 -11.65 16.84
CA ASP A 372 0.24 -12.68 17.64
C ASP A 372 1.73 -12.89 17.27
N VAL A 373 2.30 -12.05 16.40
CA VAL A 373 3.69 -12.22 15.94
C VAL A 373 4.74 -12.02 17.03
N GLY A 374 4.35 -11.40 18.15
CA GLY A 374 5.25 -11.12 19.28
C GLY A 374 5.73 -12.36 20.01
N SER A 375 6.88 -12.20 20.69
CA SER A 375 7.45 -13.23 21.59
C SER A 375 6.52 -13.47 22.81
N PRO A 376 6.43 -14.70 23.34
CA PRO A 376 7.25 -15.89 22.98
C PRO A 376 6.66 -16.74 21.85
N LYS A 377 5.41 -16.49 21.38
CA LYS A 377 4.71 -17.37 20.45
C LYS A 377 5.29 -17.31 19.03
N GLY A 378 5.57 -16.13 18.52
CA GLY A 378 6.13 -15.93 17.18
C GLY A 378 5.14 -16.19 16.04
N GLY A 379 3.89 -15.74 16.19
CA GLY A 379 2.80 -16.00 15.24
C GLY A 379 2.11 -17.35 15.47
N VAL A 380 1.07 -17.62 14.69
CA VAL A 380 0.28 -18.87 14.80
C VAL A 380 1.17 -20.10 14.56
N PHE A 381 2.11 -20.01 13.61
CA PHE A 381 2.98 -21.11 13.19
C PHE A 381 4.41 -21.00 13.72
N GLY A 382 4.77 -19.94 14.41
CA GLY A 382 6.12 -19.70 14.92
C GLY A 382 7.08 -19.05 13.91
N ALA A 383 6.56 -18.42 12.85
CA ALA A 383 7.38 -17.85 11.78
C ALA A 383 8.24 -16.65 12.20
N THR A 384 7.90 -15.97 13.30
CA THR A 384 8.64 -14.82 13.86
C THR A 384 9.32 -15.12 15.19
N ALA A 385 9.37 -16.38 15.62
CA ALA A 385 9.90 -16.76 16.93
C ALA A 385 11.38 -16.36 17.11
N THR A 386 12.21 -16.60 16.09
CA THR A 386 13.63 -16.22 16.11
C THR A 386 13.80 -14.70 16.14
N LEU A 387 13.02 -13.97 15.33
CA LEU A 387 13.03 -12.52 15.31
C LEU A 387 12.67 -11.94 16.68
N GLY A 388 11.58 -12.40 17.29
CA GLY A 388 11.13 -11.92 18.60
C GLY A 388 12.10 -12.23 19.73
N THR A 389 12.85 -13.32 19.63
CA THR A 389 13.82 -13.75 20.65
C THR A 389 15.17 -13.05 20.52
N LYS A 390 15.72 -12.99 19.28
CA LYS A 390 17.02 -12.34 19.02
C LYS A 390 16.95 -10.81 19.01
N PHE A 391 15.83 -10.26 18.58
CA PHE A 391 15.62 -8.83 18.41
C PHE A 391 14.34 -8.39 19.12
N PRO A 392 14.32 -8.27 20.46
CA PRO A 392 13.15 -7.84 21.22
C PRO A 392 12.56 -6.53 20.68
N GLY A 393 11.23 -6.49 20.52
CA GLY A 393 10.53 -5.32 19.97
C GLY A 393 10.50 -5.22 18.44
N ARG A 394 11.03 -6.24 17.71
CA ARG A 394 10.98 -6.27 16.25
C ARG A 394 9.86 -7.14 15.69
N ALA A 395 9.33 -8.07 16.46
CA ALA A 395 8.07 -8.75 16.18
C ALA A 395 6.99 -8.08 17.05
N ILE A 396 6.10 -7.31 16.42
CA ILE A 396 5.18 -6.40 17.12
C ILE A 396 3.75 -6.87 16.90
N SER A 397 3.10 -7.31 17.98
CA SER A 397 1.70 -7.72 17.92
C SER A 397 0.80 -6.51 17.75
N SER A 398 -0.10 -6.59 16.76
CA SER A 398 -1.07 -5.55 16.41
C SER A 398 -2.41 -5.75 17.12
N PRO A 399 -3.24 -4.70 17.23
CA PRO A 399 -4.67 -4.89 17.34
C PRO A 399 -5.21 -5.73 16.18
N LEU A 400 -6.36 -6.38 16.38
CA LEU A 400 -7.03 -7.23 15.38
C LEU A 400 -7.65 -6.37 14.27
N ASN A 401 -6.81 -5.99 13.30
CA ASN A 401 -7.23 -5.20 12.13
C ASN A 401 -6.16 -5.28 11.04
N GLU A 402 -6.44 -5.99 9.94
CA GLU A 402 -5.48 -6.22 8.86
C GLU A 402 -5.16 -4.94 8.07
N GLN A 403 -6.12 -4.04 7.96
CA GLN A 403 -5.90 -2.74 7.33
C GLN A 403 -4.89 -1.89 8.11
N LEU A 404 -4.98 -1.93 9.45
CA LEU A 404 -4.01 -1.30 10.35
C LEU A 404 -2.62 -1.95 10.19
N ILE A 405 -2.56 -3.29 10.10
CA ILE A 405 -1.31 -4.03 9.92
C ILE A 405 -0.59 -3.61 8.64
N VAL A 406 -1.28 -3.64 7.52
CA VAL A 406 -0.72 -3.25 6.23
C VAL A 406 -0.34 -1.76 6.22
N GLY A 407 -1.20 -0.90 6.77
CA GLY A 407 -0.97 0.55 6.83
C GLY A 407 0.29 0.95 7.60
N ILE A 408 0.53 0.33 8.76
CA ILE A 408 1.74 0.57 9.57
C ILE A 408 3.00 0.20 8.76
N ALA A 409 3.05 -1.00 8.19
CA ALA A 409 4.23 -1.45 7.46
C ALA A 409 4.45 -0.62 6.18
N ALA A 410 3.40 -0.36 5.41
CA ALA A 410 3.47 0.42 4.18
C ALA A 410 3.91 1.87 4.44
N GLY A 411 3.27 2.55 5.39
CA GLY A 411 3.62 3.93 5.73
C GLY A 411 5.03 4.07 6.31
N ALA A 412 5.42 3.15 7.20
CA ALA A 412 6.79 3.12 7.72
C ALA A 412 7.82 2.90 6.60
N GLY A 413 7.54 2.00 5.66
CA GLY A 413 8.38 1.80 4.47
C GLY A 413 8.48 3.03 3.57
N MET A 414 7.38 3.78 3.40
CA MET A 414 7.40 5.05 2.66
C MET A 414 8.28 6.12 3.32
N SER A 415 8.39 6.12 4.65
CA SER A 415 9.08 7.18 5.38
C SER A 415 10.60 7.17 5.17
N ASP A 416 11.21 5.99 5.08
CA ASP A 416 12.66 5.82 4.97
C ASP A 416 13.12 5.06 3.71
N GLY A 417 12.18 4.58 2.88
CA GLY A 417 12.47 3.88 1.63
C GLY A 417 12.95 2.45 1.80
N LYS A 418 12.69 1.82 2.96
CA LYS A 418 13.08 0.44 3.27
C LYS A 418 11.86 -0.42 3.57
N ALA A 419 11.88 -1.67 3.12
CA ALA A 419 10.76 -2.57 3.36
C ALA A 419 10.51 -2.81 4.84
N ARG A 420 9.23 -2.78 5.20
CA ARG A 420 8.70 -3.24 6.48
C ARG A 420 7.76 -4.40 6.23
N CYS A 421 7.70 -5.31 7.18
CA CYS A 421 6.93 -6.53 7.02
C CYS A 421 5.58 -6.43 7.71
N ALA A 422 4.51 -6.61 6.93
CA ALA A 422 3.17 -6.87 7.42
C ALA A 422 2.90 -8.39 7.41
N GLU A 423 2.33 -8.94 8.47
CA GLU A 423 1.86 -10.32 8.49
C GLU A 423 0.34 -10.37 8.66
N ILE A 424 -0.36 -10.87 7.65
CA ILE A 424 -1.76 -11.29 7.74
C ILE A 424 -1.74 -12.80 8.00
N GLN A 425 -2.33 -13.25 9.11
CA GLN A 425 -2.26 -14.64 9.57
C GLN A 425 -2.67 -15.66 8.52
N PHE A 426 -3.76 -15.37 7.79
CA PHE A 426 -4.29 -16.20 6.72
C PHE A 426 -4.66 -15.30 5.54
N VAL A 427 -4.38 -15.77 4.35
CA VAL A 427 -4.65 -15.00 3.12
C VAL A 427 -6.13 -14.63 2.98
N ASP A 428 -7.03 -15.42 3.54
CA ASP A 428 -8.48 -15.18 3.59
C ASP A 428 -8.83 -13.81 4.21
N TYR A 429 -8.03 -13.32 5.15
CA TYR A 429 -8.29 -12.05 5.86
C TYR A 429 -7.80 -10.81 5.10
N HIS A 430 -7.07 -10.98 3.98
CA HIS A 430 -6.59 -9.85 3.16
C HIS A 430 -7.71 -8.92 2.71
N GLN A 431 -8.93 -9.43 2.57
CA GLN A 431 -10.08 -8.66 2.06
C GLN A 431 -10.40 -7.46 2.96
N SER A 432 -10.19 -7.56 4.27
CA SER A 432 -10.37 -6.43 5.19
C SER A 432 -9.33 -5.31 4.98
N ALA A 433 -8.17 -5.62 4.33
CA ALA A 433 -7.12 -4.67 3.98
C ALA A 433 -7.04 -4.39 2.46
N ALA A 434 -7.95 -4.90 1.65
CA ALA A 434 -7.85 -4.90 0.18
C ALA A 434 -7.64 -3.50 -0.41
N GLN A 435 -8.30 -2.47 0.12
CA GLN A 435 -8.10 -1.09 -0.33
C GLN A 435 -6.68 -0.61 -0.06
N THR A 436 -6.16 -0.80 1.16
CA THR A 436 -4.80 -0.37 1.54
C THR A 436 -3.74 -1.10 0.72
N ILE A 437 -3.89 -2.41 0.49
CA ILE A 437 -3.00 -3.21 -0.37
C ILE A 437 -3.01 -2.69 -1.81
N ARG A 438 -4.20 -2.46 -2.37
CA ARG A 438 -4.35 -1.93 -3.73
C ARG A 438 -3.73 -0.55 -3.89
N LEU A 439 -3.88 0.32 -2.91
CA LEU A 439 -3.28 1.66 -2.94
C LEU A 439 -1.76 1.59 -2.80
N ALA A 440 -1.22 0.72 -1.95
CA ALA A 440 0.22 0.50 -1.86
C ALA A 440 0.84 0.18 -3.23
N ALA A 441 0.19 -0.68 -4.02
CA ALA A 441 0.62 -1.01 -5.37
C ALA A 441 0.50 0.15 -6.37
N ARG A 442 -0.43 1.07 -6.17
CA ARG A 442 -0.72 2.17 -7.11
C ARG A 442 0.11 3.44 -6.89
N VAL A 443 0.66 3.63 -5.70
CA VAL A 443 1.40 4.86 -5.33
C VAL A 443 2.49 5.19 -6.34
N LEU A 444 3.31 4.20 -6.74
CA LEU A 444 4.39 4.37 -7.71
C LEU A 444 3.87 4.90 -9.05
N TYR A 445 2.84 4.26 -9.58
CA TYR A 445 2.22 4.64 -10.85
C TYR A 445 1.57 6.02 -10.78
N GLN A 446 0.76 6.25 -9.75
CA GLN A 446 -0.02 7.47 -9.59
C GLN A 446 0.86 8.71 -9.38
N SER A 447 1.96 8.56 -8.62
CA SER A 447 2.93 9.64 -8.39
C SER A 447 3.97 9.78 -9.52
N TYR A 448 3.81 9.07 -10.62
CA TYR A 448 4.76 9.03 -11.73
C TYR A 448 6.21 8.73 -11.29
N GLY A 449 6.40 7.75 -10.42
CA GLY A 449 7.70 7.38 -9.88
C GLY A 449 8.19 8.27 -8.72
N GLY A 450 7.39 9.24 -8.27
CA GLY A 450 7.77 10.13 -7.18
C GLY A 450 7.80 9.47 -5.81
N TRP A 451 6.98 8.44 -5.61
CA TRP A 451 6.87 7.70 -4.36
C TRP A 451 6.90 6.20 -4.57
N ASN A 452 7.50 5.49 -3.63
CA ASN A 452 7.54 4.04 -3.55
C ASN A 452 6.89 3.57 -2.25
N VAL A 453 6.40 2.33 -2.26
CA VAL A 453 5.88 1.66 -1.06
C VAL A 453 6.62 0.33 -0.90
N PRO A 454 7.82 0.32 -0.32
CA PRO A 454 8.53 -0.90 -0.02
C PRO A 454 7.82 -1.63 1.13
N LEU A 455 7.03 -2.63 0.77
CA LEU A 455 6.21 -3.43 1.67
C LEU A 455 6.44 -4.91 1.41
N LEU A 456 6.81 -5.67 2.44
CA LEU A 456 6.79 -7.13 2.43
C LEU A 456 5.51 -7.59 3.13
N LEU A 457 4.51 -8.02 2.36
CA LEU A 457 3.25 -8.57 2.89
C LEU A 457 3.33 -10.08 2.91
N ARG A 458 3.51 -10.67 4.09
CA ARG A 458 3.52 -12.11 4.32
C ARG A 458 2.15 -12.61 4.71
N THR A 459 1.78 -13.76 4.19
CA THR A 459 0.54 -14.42 4.60
C THR A 459 0.62 -15.94 4.36
N LYS A 460 0.08 -16.72 5.31
CA LYS A 460 -0.15 -18.15 5.10
C LYS A 460 -1.26 -18.32 4.06
N SER A 461 -1.05 -19.20 3.10
CA SER A 461 -1.97 -19.51 2.00
C SER A 461 -2.14 -21.02 1.80
N GLY A 462 -3.16 -21.45 1.06
CA GLY A 462 -3.45 -22.84 0.78
C GLY A 462 -3.85 -23.65 2.02
N SER A 463 -4.03 -24.96 1.83
CA SER A 463 -4.43 -25.89 2.87
C SER A 463 -3.34 -26.10 3.94
N GLY A 464 -3.73 -26.78 5.00
CA GLY A 464 -2.83 -27.34 6.00
C GLY A 464 -2.32 -26.37 7.05
N GLY A 465 -2.09 -26.90 8.25
CA GLY A 465 -1.55 -26.23 9.43
C GLY A 465 -0.12 -26.63 9.80
N GLY A 466 0.66 -27.22 8.86
CA GLY A 466 2.07 -27.54 9.08
C GLY A 466 2.36 -28.92 9.66
N GLY A 467 1.54 -29.91 9.34
CA GLY A 467 1.93 -31.33 9.48
C GLY A 467 2.79 -31.78 8.30
N PRO A 468 3.53 -32.91 8.42
CA PRO A 468 4.20 -33.53 7.26
C PRO A 468 3.20 -33.84 6.15
N ILE A 469 3.62 -33.69 4.88
CA ILE A 469 2.77 -34.01 3.71
C ILE A 469 2.30 -35.48 3.78
N SER A 470 3.09 -36.37 4.36
CA SER A 470 2.77 -37.79 4.54
C SER A 470 1.77 -38.10 5.67
N SER A 471 1.39 -37.12 6.50
CA SER A 471 0.41 -37.36 7.55
C SER A 471 -0.99 -37.19 6.99
N SER A 472 -1.85 -38.18 7.27
CA SER A 472 -3.28 -38.16 6.97
C SER A 472 -4.05 -36.99 7.65
N THR A 473 -3.38 -36.16 8.39
CA THR A 473 -3.85 -34.90 8.98
C THR A 473 -3.42 -33.73 8.10
N ILE A 474 -4.01 -33.60 6.93
CA ILE A 474 -4.10 -32.31 6.27
C ILE A 474 -4.99 -31.49 7.22
N GLY A 475 -4.38 -30.64 8.02
CA GLY A 475 -5.10 -29.93 9.08
C GLY A 475 -6.08 -28.96 8.48
N GLY A 476 -7.36 -29.38 8.40
CA GLY A 476 -8.45 -28.62 7.83
C GLY A 476 -8.56 -27.21 8.40
N GLY A 477 -8.27 -26.23 7.57
CA GLY A 477 -8.57 -24.84 7.85
C GLY A 477 -9.99 -24.47 7.47
N ALA A 478 -10.62 -25.27 6.64
CA ALA A 478 -11.96 -25.05 6.09
C ALA A 478 -12.18 -23.62 5.57
N TYR A 479 -13.39 -23.14 5.65
CA TYR A 479 -13.72 -21.77 5.31
C TYR A 479 -12.92 -20.76 6.15
N GLY A 480 -12.28 -19.80 5.47
CA GLY A 480 -11.55 -18.72 6.12
C GLY A 480 -10.08 -18.99 6.47
N HIS A 481 -9.53 -20.20 6.15
CA HIS A 481 -8.15 -20.55 6.49
C HIS A 481 -7.42 -21.35 5.41
N SER A 482 -8.06 -21.65 4.28
CA SER A 482 -7.53 -22.59 3.28
C SER A 482 -7.47 -22.05 1.85
N ASN A 483 -7.87 -20.80 1.61
CA ASN A 483 -7.74 -20.19 0.29
C ASN A 483 -6.27 -20.05 -0.12
N THR A 484 -6.04 -20.07 -1.43
CA THR A 484 -4.70 -19.98 -2.01
C THR A 484 -4.26 -18.53 -2.25
N GLY A 485 -5.18 -17.68 -2.70
CA GLY A 485 -5.06 -16.21 -2.72
C GLY A 485 -4.27 -15.60 -3.88
N GLU A 486 -3.74 -16.38 -4.82
CA GLU A 486 -2.93 -15.87 -5.93
C GLU A 486 -3.66 -14.79 -6.72
N GLN A 487 -4.90 -15.08 -7.14
CA GLN A 487 -5.70 -14.16 -7.96
C GLN A 487 -5.97 -12.82 -7.26
N TRP A 488 -5.98 -12.79 -5.94
CA TRP A 488 -6.24 -11.55 -5.20
C TRP A 488 -5.10 -10.55 -5.29
N PHE A 489 -3.87 -11.01 -5.54
CA PHE A 489 -2.68 -10.15 -5.67
C PHE A 489 -2.25 -9.99 -7.13
N THR A 490 -2.32 -11.04 -7.94
CA THR A 490 -1.92 -11.00 -9.36
C THR A 490 -2.84 -10.13 -10.22
N THR A 491 -4.07 -9.84 -9.76
CA THR A 491 -5.00 -8.90 -10.42
C THR A 491 -4.75 -7.43 -10.05
N ILE A 492 -3.77 -7.14 -9.18
CA ILE A 492 -3.43 -5.76 -8.77
C ILE A 492 -2.18 -5.30 -9.53
N PRO A 493 -2.29 -4.47 -10.58
CA PRO A 493 -1.12 -3.94 -11.26
C PRO A 493 -0.23 -3.15 -10.29
N GLY A 494 1.06 -3.44 -10.28
CA GLY A 494 2.04 -2.84 -9.37
C GLY A 494 2.38 -3.68 -8.14
N MET A 495 1.67 -4.80 -7.92
CA MET A 495 2.00 -5.79 -6.88
C MET A 495 2.90 -6.87 -7.46
N ILE A 496 3.98 -7.20 -6.76
CA ILE A 496 4.77 -8.41 -7.04
C ILE A 496 4.19 -9.55 -6.20
N THR A 497 3.98 -10.73 -6.79
CA THR A 497 3.41 -11.88 -6.08
C THR A 497 4.37 -13.06 -6.12
N VAL A 498 4.83 -13.51 -4.94
CA VAL A 498 5.81 -14.57 -4.76
C VAL A 498 5.19 -15.75 -4.02
N CYS A 499 5.45 -16.98 -4.47
CA CYS A 499 5.00 -18.21 -3.82
C CYS A 499 6.14 -19.25 -3.88
N PRO A 500 7.02 -19.32 -2.85
CA PRO A 500 8.13 -20.26 -2.83
C PRO A 500 7.66 -21.69 -2.60
N SER A 501 8.42 -22.64 -3.13
CA SER A 501 8.14 -24.08 -3.04
C SER A 501 9.10 -24.84 -2.11
N THR A 502 10.25 -24.25 -1.79
CA THR A 502 11.32 -24.90 -1.01
C THR A 502 11.89 -23.97 0.07
N PRO A 503 12.54 -24.51 1.11
CA PRO A 503 13.22 -23.69 2.12
C PRO A 503 14.30 -22.77 1.53
N PHE A 504 15.08 -23.25 0.57
CA PHE A 504 16.10 -22.45 -0.11
C PHE A 504 15.48 -21.25 -0.85
N ASP A 505 14.40 -21.49 -1.59
CA ASP A 505 13.70 -20.42 -2.30
C ASP A 505 13.01 -19.45 -1.33
N ALA A 506 12.39 -19.93 -0.26
CA ALA A 506 11.72 -19.11 0.73
C ALA A 506 12.66 -18.07 1.36
N LYS A 507 13.87 -18.49 1.79
CA LYS A 507 14.88 -17.57 2.34
C LYS A 507 15.38 -16.57 1.29
N GLY A 508 15.85 -17.07 0.14
CA GLY A 508 16.47 -16.24 -0.86
C GLY A 508 15.53 -15.23 -1.52
N LEU A 509 14.29 -15.64 -1.81
CA LEU A 509 13.26 -14.76 -2.38
C LEU A 509 12.74 -13.74 -1.34
N MET A 510 12.62 -14.09 -0.07
CA MET A 510 12.21 -13.16 0.98
C MET A 510 13.25 -12.06 1.19
N LEU A 511 14.52 -12.41 1.20
CA LEU A 511 15.62 -11.45 1.31
C LEU A 511 15.67 -10.50 0.10
N GLU A 512 15.35 -10.99 -1.11
CA GLU A 512 15.25 -10.15 -2.31
C GLU A 512 13.96 -9.30 -2.29
N ALA A 513 12.83 -9.87 -1.88
CA ALA A 513 11.56 -9.14 -1.74
C ALA A 513 11.69 -7.91 -0.84
N ALA A 514 12.48 -8.02 0.23
CA ALA A 514 12.75 -6.88 1.14
C ALA A 514 13.63 -5.78 0.50
N ARG A 515 14.23 -5.99 -0.67
CA ARG A 515 14.94 -4.97 -1.46
C ARG A 515 14.04 -4.25 -2.45
N SER A 516 12.84 -4.79 -2.69
CA SER A 516 11.89 -4.21 -3.64
C SER A 516 11.41 -2.83 -3.20
N GLN A 517 11.29 -1.92 -4.15
CA GLN A 517 10.65 -0.63 -3.96
C GLN A 517 9.15 -0.66 -4.30
N SER A 518 8.67 -1.73 -4.92
CA SER A 518 7.25 -2.06 -5.09
C SER A 518 6.81 -3.04 -4.00
N PRO A 519 5.53 -3.03 -3.60
CA PRO A 519 5.03 -3.97 -2.61
C PRO A 519 5.08 -5.41 -3.13
N VAL A 520 5.45 -6.33 -2.24
CA VAL A 520 5.54 -7.77 -2.53
C VAL A 520 4.56 -8.53 -1.63
N ALA A 521 3.65 -9.27 -2.24
CA ALA A 521 2.84 -10.30 -1.57
C ALA A 521 3.62 -11.62 -1.57
N PHE A 522 3.92 -12.14 -0.39
CA PHE A 522 4.69 -13.36 -0.18
C PHE A 522 3.77 -14.44 0.38
N LEU A 523 3.34 -15.36 -0.50
CA LEU A 523 2.36 -16.41 -0.22
C LEU A 523 3.08 -17.64 0.32
N GLU A 524 2.85 -17.96 1.57
CA GLU A 524 3.49 -19.07 2.27
C GLU A 524 2.53 -20.26 2.37
N ARG A 525 2.79 -21.33 1.61
CA ARG A 525 1.95 -22.53 1.66
C ARG A 525 2.06 -23.21 3.01
N GLY A 526 0.93 -23.30 3.74
CA GLY A 526 0.89 -23.91 5.07
C GLY A 526 1.39 -25.36 5.08
N ARG A 527 1.08 -26.17 4.07
CA ARG A 527 1.57 -27.55 3.91
C ARG A 527 3.09 -27.64 3.81
N LEU A 528 3.75 -26.59 3.29
CA LEU A 528 5.21 -26.58 3.11
C LEU A 528 5.99 -26.16 4.36
N TYR A 529 5.34 -25.58 5.36
CA TYR A 529 6.05 -25.06 6.54
C TYR A 529 6.97 -26.06 7.21
N ARG A 530 6.55 -27.36 7.28
CA ARG A 530 7.32 -28.44 7.90
C ARG A 530 7.50 -29.64 6.95
N SER A 531 7.38 -29.40 5.64
CA SER A 531 7.58 -30.44 4.65
C SER A 531 9.02 -30.94 4.65
N GLU A 532 9.17 -32.21 4.31
CA GLU A 532 10.44 -32.85 3.97
C GLU A 532 10.66 -32.81 2.44
N PRO A 533 11.88 -33.11 1.97
CA PRO A 533 12.14 -33.31 0.54
C PRO A 533 11.20 -34.34 -0.05
N PRO A 534 10.67 -34.15 -1.29
CA PRO A 534 9.74 -35.09 -1.90
C PRO A 534 10.42 -36.43 -2.21
N LYS A 535 9.59 -37.48 -2.18
CA LYS A 535 9.98 -38.88 -2.46
C LYS A 535 9.09 -39.43 -3.57
N ASP A 536 9.59 -40.41 -4.31
CA ASP A 536 8.82 -41.22 -5.23
C ASP A 536 7.88 -42.19 -4.46
N SER A 537 7.05 -42.94 -5.18
CA SER A 537 6.10 -43.94 -4.58
C SER A 537 6.80 -45.08 -3.85
N GLU A 538 8.06 -45.37 -4.15
CA GLU A 538 8.90 -46.35 -3.49
C GLU A 538 9.57 -45.81 -2.21
N GLY A 539 9.49 -44.51 -1.95
CA GLY A 539 10.06 -43.81 -0.79
C GLY A 539 11.49 -43.32 -1.02
N ASN A 540 12.02 -43.33 -2.23
CA ASN A 540 13.34 -42.79 -2.55
C ASN A 540 13.30 -41.27 -2.67
N LEU A 541 14.33 -40.60 -2.15
CA LEU A 541 14.45 -39.15 -2.28
C LEU A 541 14.64 -38.73 -3.74
N ILE A 542 13.90 -37.71 -4.18
CA ILE A 542 14.08 -37.11 -5.50
C ILE A 542 15.29 -36.19 -5.43
N ALA A 543 16.45 -36.66 -5.97
CA ALA A 543 17.73 -36.02 -5.83
C ALA A 543 17.75 -34.56 -6.33
N ALA A 544 17.03 -34.25 -7.41
CA ALA A 544 16.92 -32.90 -7.97
C ALA A 544 16.32 -31.88 -6.99
N MET A 545 15.57 -32.32 -5.98
CA MET A 545 14.92 -31.48 -4.98
C MET A 545 15.59 -31.52 -3.60
N ALA A 546 16.21 -32.63 -3.21
CA ALA A 546 16.70 -32.87 -1.86
C ALA A 546 17.68 -31.78 -1.36
N GLU A 547 18.55 -31.26 -2.25
CA GLU A 547 19.51 -30.22 -1.93
C GLU A 547 18.86 -28.88 -1.52
N LEU A 548 17.61 -28.63 -1.92
CA LEU A 548 16.90 -27.36 -1.64
C LEU A 548 16.38 -27.27 -0.20
N TRP A 549 16.51 -28.34 0.59
CA TRP A 549 16.31 -28.35 2.04
C TRP A 549 17.59 -28.09 2.84
N ASN A 550 18.77 -28.15 2.15
CA ASN A 550 20.06 -27.80 2.73
C ASN A 550 20.35 -26.30 2.50
N VAL A 551 19.87 -25.47 3.41
CA VAL A 551 19.89 -23.99 3.26
C VAL A 551 21.19 -23.42 3.84
N PRO A 552 21.94 -22.58 3.08
CA PRO A 552 23.11 -21.87 3.59
C PRO A 552 22.78 -20.93 4.74
N GLU A 553 23.60 -20.90 5.79
CA GLU A 553 23.41 -19.99 6.92
C GLU A 553 23.60 -18.52 6.55
N GLY A 554 24.51 -18.21 5.63
CA GLY A 554 24.83 -16.86 5.21
C GLY A 554 23.70 -16.19 4.41
N TYR A 555 23.87 -14.90 4.20
CA TYR A 555 22.96 -14.10 3.39
C TYR A 555 23.11 -14.43 1.89
N TYR A 556 22.00 -14.64 1.24
CA TYR A 556 21.90 -14.75 -0.23
C TYR A 556 20.53 -14.31 -0.68
N THR A 557 20.41 -13.88 -1.93
CA THR A 557 19.14 -13.53 -2.55
C THR A 557 18.93 -14.32 -3.83
N LEU A 558 17.69 -14.46 -4.24
CA LEU A 558 17.28 -15.09 -5.49
C LEU A 558 16.48 -14.10 -6.33
N PRO A 559 16.68 -14.12 -7.67
CA PRO A 559 16.00 -13.17 -8.54
C PRO A 559 14.47 -13.36 -8.47
N LEU A 560 13.76 -12.25 -8.26
CA LEU A 560 12.33 -12.20 -8.50
C LEU A 560 12.05 -12.31 -10.01
N SER A 561 10.87 -12.79 -10.40
CA SER A 561 10.46 -12.96 -11.81
C SER A 561 11.33 -13.93 -12.61
N LYS A 562 12.03 -14.86 -11.93
CA LYS A 562 12.76 -15.97 -12.55
C LYS A 562 12.29 -17.30 -12.00
N ALA A 563 11.88 -18.20 -12.88
CA ALA A 563 11.48 -19.56 -12.56
C ALA A 563 12.68 -20.46 -12.25
N ARG A 564 12.44 -21.56 -11.55
CA ARG A 564 13.38 -22.68 -11.42
C ARG A 564 12.93 -23.81 -12.33
N ARG A 565 13.85 -24.30 -13.15
CA ARG A 565 13.63 -25.49 -13.96
C ARG A 565 14.20 -26.72 -13.24
N ILE A 566 13.38 -27.75 -13.06
CA ILE A 566 13.73 -29.01 -12.37
C ILE A 566 13.48 -30.13 -13.35
N ARG A 567 14.52 -30.90 -13.64
CA ARG A 567 14.46 -32.00 -14.58
C ARG A 567 14.48 -33.34 -13.86
N ILE A 568 13.54 -34.21 -14.18
CA ILE A 568 13.44 -35.57 -13.67
C ILE A 568 13.53 -36.54 -14.87
N GLY A 569 14.46 -37.50 -14.79
CA GLY A 569 14.75 -38.44 -15.88
C GLY A 569 15.84 -37.98 -16.86
N GLU A 570 16.09 -38.79 -17.89
CA GLU A 570 17.14 -38.59 -18.89
C GLU A 570 16.53 -38.70 -20.29
N GLY A 571 17.23 -38.12 -21.29
CA GLY A 571 16.79 -38.13 -22.69
C GLY A 571 15.94 -36.90 -23.07
N PRO A 572 15.13 -36.96 -24.15
CA PRO A 572 14.24 -35.86 -24.53
C PRO A 572 13.21 -35.51 -23.45
N THR A 573 12.85 -34.25 -23.37
CA THR A 573 11.76 -33.83 -22.47
C THR A 573 10.41 -34.19 -23.10
N ASN A 574 9.62 -35.01 -22.41
CA ASN A 574 8.33 -35.49 -22.92
C ASN A 574 7.19 -34.54 -22.59
N VAL A 575 7.20 -33.97 -21.38
CA VAL A 575 6.17 -33.04 -20.86
C VAL A 575 6.83 -31.95 -20.02
N ALA A 576 6.33 -30.71 -20.10
CA ALA A 576 6.63 -29.63 -19.18
C ALA A 576 5.45 -29.38 -18.22
N ILE A 577 5.68 -29.43 -16.91
CA ILE A 577 4.70 -29.10 -15.86
C ILE A 577 5.01 -27.72 -15.34
N ILE A 578 4.07 -26.79 -15.48
CA ILE A 578 4.19 -25.43 -14.93
C ILE A 578 3.37 -25.34 -13.64
N CYS A 579 4.03 -25.07 -12.53
CA CYS A 579 3.39 -25.04 -11.21
C CYS A 579 4.14 -24.14 -10.21
N TRP A 580 3.69 -24.07 -8.97
CA TRP A 580 4.29 -23.33 -7.87
C TRP A 580 3.80 -23.86 -6.51
N GLY A 581 4.48 -23.45 -5.44
CA GLY A 581 4.11 -23.83 -4.08
C GLY A 581 4.07 -25.33 -3.85
N THR A 582 3.01 -25.85 -3.24
CA THR A 582 2.85 -27.26 -2.90
C THR A 582 2.86 -28.14 -4.15
N MET A 583 2.31 -27.65 -5.25
CA MET A 583 2.20 -28.44 -6.49
C MET A 583 3.55 -28.79 -7.11
N VAL A 584 4.62 -28.10 -6.76
CA VAL A 584 5.97 -28.48 -7.20
C VAL A 584 6.38 -29.82 -6.61
N LEU A 585 6.08 -30.08 -5.34
CA LEU A 585 6.42 -31.33 -4.69
C LEU A 585 5.56 -32.48 -5.26
N GLU A 586 4.26 -32.26 -5.38
CA GLU A 586 3.33 -33.25 -5.96
C GLU A 586 3.72 -33.59 -7.41
N ALA A 587 4.07 -32.57 -8.22
CA ALA A 587 4.52 -32.74 -9.59
C ALA A 587 5.85 -33.49 -9.68
N CYS A 588 6.78 -33.26 -8.77
CA CYS A 588 8.05 -33.99 -8.73
C CYS A 588 7.84 -35.47 -8.40
N THR A 589 6.95 -35.80 -7.45
CA THR A 589 6.58 -37.19 -7.12
C THR A 589 5.95 -37.86 -8.34
N ALA A 590 4.90 -37.28 -8.93
CA ALA A 590 4.25 -37.83 -10.13
C ALA A 590 5.21 -38.03 -11.30
N ALA A 591 6.08 -37.03 -11.54
CA ALA A 591 7.08 -37.10 -12.61
C ALA A 591 8.11 -38.24 -12.39
N ALA A 592 8.53 -38.46 -11.15
CA ALA A 592 9.48 -39.55 -10.82
C ALA A 592 8.84 -40.91 -11.09
N ASP A 593 7.57 -41.10 -10.70
CA ASP A 593 6.84 -42.34 -10.90
C ASP A 593 6.56 -42.59 -12.39
N VAL A 594 6.15 -41.60 -13.16
CA VAL A 594 5.92 -41.70 -14.62
C VAL A 594 7.24 -41.99 -15.36
N VAL A 595 8.32 -41.30 -15.02
CA VAL A 595 9.65 -41.54 -15.66
C VAL A 595 10.16 -42.96 -15.33
N HIS A 596 9.88 -43.46 -14.14
CA HIS A 596 10.22 -44.85 -13.78
C HIS A 596 9.45 -45.89 -14.65
N GLN A 597 8.19 -45.59 -14.98
CA GLN A 597 7.30 -46.47 -15.75
C GLN A 597 7.59 -46.38 -17.25
N GLU A 598 7.66 -45.16 -17.80
CA GLU A 598 7.63 -44.88 -19.23
C GLU A 598 9.02 -44.48 -19.80
N GLY A 599 9.96 -44.14 -18.93
CA GLY A 599 11.25 -43.56 -19.35
C GLY A 599 11.16 -42.10 -19.80
N GLY A 600 12.26 -41.58 -20.42
CA GLY A 600 12.31 -40.20 -20.89
C GLY A 600 12.56 -39.20 -19.76
N ALA A 601 12.16 -37.95 -19.95
CA ALA A 601 12.30 -36.90 -18.95
C ALA A 601 11.07 -36.03 -18.90
N ILE A 602 10.75 -35.55 -17.68
CA ILE A 602 9.71 -34.56 -17.42
C ILE A 602 10.40 -33.35 -16.79
N GLU A 603 9.99 -32.16 -17.23
CA GLU A 603 10.49 -30.91 -16.70
C GLU A 603 9.44 -30.20 -15.88
N ILE A 604 9.77 -29.81 -14.66
CA ILE A 604 8.93 -29.00 -13.80
C ILE A 604 9.46 -27.56 -13.80
N VAL A 605 8.61 -26.61 -14.14
CA VAL A 605 8.90 -25.18 -14.08
C VAL A 605 8.22 -24.61 -12.84
N ASP A 606 8.98 -24.48 -11.75
CA ASP A 606 8.55 -23.78 -10.55
C ASP A 606 8.63 -22.28 -10.79
N LEU A 607 7.49 -21.62 -10.91
CA LEU A 607 7.42 -20.19 -11.21
C LEU A 607 8.02 -19.32 -10.11
N ARG A 608 7.89 -19.67 -8.86
CA ARG A 608 8.34 -18.93 -7.67
C ARG A 608 7.78 -17.51 -7.55
N THR A 609 7.72 -16.77 -8.67
CA THR A 609 7.08 -15.45 -8.79
C THR A 609 5.97 -15.57 -9.82
N LEU A 610 4.76 -15.19 -9.42
CA LEU A 610 3.56 -15.32 -10.23
C LEU A 610 3.27 -14.04 -11.03
N GLU A 611 3.53 -12.87 -10.41
CA GLU A 611 3.43 -11.60 -11.12
C GLU A 611 4.63 -10.72 -10.72
N PRO A 612 5.42 -10.28 -11.70
CA PRO A 612 5.47 -10.76 -13.08
C PRO A 612 6.15 -12.16 -13.17
N PHE A 613 5.56 -13.10 -13.92
CA PHE A 613 6.13 -14.43 -14.08
C PHE A 613 7.22 -14.50 -15.18
N ASP A 614 8.05 -15.55 -15.15
CA ASP A 614 9.15 -15.78 -16.10
C ASP A 614 8.62 -16.33 -17.43
N LYS A 615 8.21 -15.43 -18.32
CA LYS A 615 7.70 -15.77 -19.67
C LYS A 615 8.73 -16.50 -20.53
N GLU A 616 10.02 -16.20 -20.35
CA GLU A 616 11.12 -16.81 -21.10
C GLU A 616 11.28 -18.28 -20.72
N ALA A 617 11.32 -18.58 -19.41
CA ALA A 617 11.44 -19.95 -18.93
C ALA A 617 10.24 -20.80 -19.32
N VAL A 618 9.02 -20.25 -19.23
CA VAL A 618 7.80 -20.93 -19.67
C VAL A 618 7.84 -21.23 -21.17
N THR A 619 8.17 -20.24 -21.99
CA THR A 619 8.27 -20.42 -23.45
C THR A 619 9.32 -21.46 -23.82
N ALA A 620 10.48 -21.45 -23.16
CA ALA A 620 11.56 -22.41 -23.41
C ALA A 620 11.10 -23.84 -23.07
N ALA A 621 10.49 -24.03 -21.91
CA ALA A 621 9.99 -25.36 -21.50
C ALA A 621 8.91 -25.90 -22.44
N VAL A 622 7.99 -25.03 -22.90
CA VAL A 622 6.97 -25.41 -23.90
C VAL A 622 7.62 -25.89 -25.20
N ARG A 623 8.61 -25.16 -25.73
CA ARG A 623 9.30 -25.51 -26.99
C ARG A 623 10.14 -26.77 -26.89
N GLU A 624 10.67 -27.07 -25.72
CA GLU A 624 11.49 -28.26 -25.52
C GLU A 624 10.62 -29.54 -25.37
N ALA A 625 9.44 -29.41 -24.76
CA ALA A 625 8.57 -30.54 -24.46
C ALA A 625 7.42 -30.73 -25.48
N ASN A 626 6.96 -29.66 -26.11
CA ASN A 626 5.78 -29.58 -26.99
C ASN A 626 4.46 -30.05 -26.34
N ARG A 627 4.48 -30.67 -25.17
CA ARG A 627 3.34 -31.03 -24.33
C ARG A 627 3.45 -30.35 -22.98
N VAL A 628 2.36 -29.74 -22.53
CA VAL A 628 2.37 -28.89 -21.34
C VAL A 628 1.21 -29.21 -20.41
N MET A 629 1.48 -29.18 -19.13
CA MET A 629 0.48 -29.25 -18.06
C MET A 629 0.63 -28.07 -17.12
N VAL A 630 -0.45 -27.39 -16.77
CA VAL A 630 -0.50 -26.39 -15.70
C VAL A 630 -1.17 -27.02 -14.49
N VAL A 631 -0.47 -26.99 -13.34
CA VAL A 631 -0.97 -27.59 -12.08
C VAL A 631 -1.03 -26.54 -10.99
N THR A 632 -2.17 -26.47 -10.28
CA THR A 632 -2.39 -25.45 -9.25
C THR A 632 -3.31 -25.93 -8.12
N GLU A 633 -3.13 -25.37 -6.91
CA GLU A 633 -4.12 -25.47 -5.82
C GLU A 633 -5.28 -24.47 -5.96
N GLU A 634 -5.24 -23.54 -6.92
CA GLU A 634 -6.34 -22.61 -7.17
C GLU A 634 -7.57 -23.35 -7.73
N LEU A 635 -8.72 -22.73 -7.55
CA LEU A 635 -9.97 -23.18 -8.21
C LEU A 635 -9.87 -22.93 -9.72
N ASP A 636 -10.58 -23.73 -10.50
CA ASP A 636 -10.72 -23.54 -11.95
C ASP A 636 -11.56 -22.29 -12.35
N LEU A 637 -11.79 -21.38 -11.43
CA LEU A 637 -12.55 -20.15 -11.66
C LEU A 637 -11.58 -18.95 -11.69
N THR A 638 -11.56 -18.20 -12.79
CA THR A 638 -10.84 -16.90 -12.91
C THR A 638 -9.49 -16.84 -12.17
N SER A 639 -8.73 -17.94 -12.14
CA SER A 639 -7.47 -18.06 -11.42
C SER A 639 -6.28 -17.48 -12.20
N PHE A 640 -5.17 -17.23 -11.52
CA PHE A 640 -3.90 -16.93 -12.18
C PHE A 640 -3.47 -18.10 -13.08
N ALA A 641 -3.71 -19.35 -12.64
CA ALA A 641 -3.41 -20.54 -13.44
C ALA A 641 -4.15 -20.54 -14.78
N ARG A 642 -5.42 -20.12 -14.83
CA ARG A 642 -6.17 -19.99 -16.09
C ARG A 642 -5.63 -18.84 -16.96
N HIS A 643 -5.18 -17.76 -16.37
CA HIS A 643 -4.49 -16.72 -17.11
C HIS A 643 -3.19 -17.25 -17.74
N LEU A 644 -2.38 -17.98 -16.99
CA LEU A 644 -1.14 -18.62 -17.46
C LEU A 644 -1.42 -19.63 -18.59
N HIS A 645 -2.39 -20.52 -18.39
CA HIS A 645 -2.81 -21.48 -19.40
C HIS A 645 -3.24 -20.79 -20.71
N SER A 646 -4.08 -19.77 -20.61
CA SER A 646 -4.49 -18.96 -21.76
C SER A 646 -3.30 -18.25 -22.43
N TRP A 647 -2.35 -17.72 -21.63
CA TRP A 647 -1.15 -17.10 -22.12
C TRP A 647 -0.25 -18.08 -22.91
N ILE A 648 -0.10 -19.33 -22.42
CA ILE A 648 0.64 -20.40 -23.14
C ILE A 648 -0.02 -20.68 -24.47
N VAL A 649 -1.33 -20.90 -24.50
CA VAL A 649 -2.05 -21.15 -25.75
C VAL A 649 -1.90 -19.98 -26.73
N GLN A 650 -1.97 -18.74 -26.29
CA GLN A 650 -1.85 -17.58 -27.17
C GLN A 650 -0.45 -17.33 -27.70
N ASN A 651 0.59 -17.61 -26.91
CA ASN A 651 1.96 -17.23 -27.25
C ASN A 651 2.82 -18.40 -27.76
N CYS A 652 2.41 -19.66 -27.46
CA CYS A 652 3.16 -20.86 -27.81
C CYS A 652 2.34 -21.85 -28.68
N PHE A 653 1.21 -21.44 -29.26
CA PHE A 653 0.28 -22.30 -30.01
C PHE A 653 0.97 -23.21 -31.03
N TYR A 654 1.90 -22.67 -31.80
CA TYR A 654 2.61 -23.42 -32.84
C TYR A 654 3.77 -24.29 -32.31
N ASP A 655 4.05 -24.22 -31.03
CA ASP A 655 5.05 -25.05 -30.35
C ASP A 655 4.39 -26.22 -29.59
N LEU A 656 3.04 -26.38 -29.68
CA LEU A 656 2.27 -27.40 -28.97
C LEU A 656 1.86 -28.55 -29.90
N ASP A 657 2.13 -29.79 -29.46
CA ASP A 657 1.69 -31.04 -30.14
C ASP A 657 0.32 -31.53 -29.62
N ALA A 658 -0.05 -31.11 -28.40
CA ALA A 658 -1.31 -31.48 -27.75
C ALA A 658 -1.96 -30.25 -27.06
N THR A 659 -3.26 -30.36 -26.73
CA THR A 659 -3.91 -29.35 -25.91
C THR A 659 -3.27 -29.28 -24.50
N PRO A 660 -2.82 -28.11 -24.01
CA PRO A 660 -2.27 -28.02 -22.66
C PRO A 660 -3.24 -28.56 -21.60
N ALA A 661 -2.79 -29.54 -20.82
CA ALA A 661 -3.56 -30.10 -19.72
C ALA A 661 -3.67 -29.06 -18.56
N PHE A 662 -4.79 -29.13 -17.85
CA PHE A 662 -5.04 -28.23 -16.72
C PHE A 662 -5.55 -29.02 -15.51
N VAL A 663 -4.79 -28.97 -14.42
CA VAL A 663 -5.12 -29.69 -13.17
C VAL A 663 -5.23 -28.67 -12.04
N SER A 664 -6.40 -28.59 -11.41
CA SER A 664 -6.72 -27.59 -10.40
C SER A 664 -7.52 -28.19 -9.25
N ALA A 665 -7.68 -27.43 -8.17
CA ALA A 665 -8.66 -27.79 -7.14
C ALA A 665 -10.09 -27.81 -7.71
N LEU A 666 -10.96 -28.59 -7.06
CA LEU A 666 -12.36 -28.71 -7.44
C LEU A 666 -13.08 -27.36 -7.33
N PRO A 667 -14.04 -27.03 -8.22
CA PRO A 667 -14.75 -25.77 -8.25
C PRO A 667 -15.84 -25.69 -7.15
N ALA A 668 -15.43 -25.79 -5.89
CA ALA A 668 -16.30 -25.68 -4.72
C ALA A 668 -15.90 -24.45 -3.87
N PRO A 669 -16.77 -23.94 -2.99
CA PRO A 669 -16.33 -23.04 -1.93
C PRO A 669 -15.19 -23.68 -1.14
N PRO A 670 -14.44 -22.94 -0.27
CA PRO A 670 -13.15 -23.39 0.24
C PRO A 670 -13.10 -24.84 0.70
N ALA A 671 -11.87 -25.38 0.76
CA ALA A 671 -11.61 -26.77 1.10
C ALA A 671 -12.40 -27.24 2.33
N PRO A 672 -12.99 -28.45 2.28
CA PRO A 672 -13.70 -29.05 3.40
C PRO A 672 -12.82 -29.20 4.64
N TYR A 673 -13.46 -29.37 5.81
CA TYR A 673 -12.73 -29.53 7.07
C TYR A 673 -12.17 -30.94 7.28
N ASP A 674 -12.91 -31.96 6.82
CA ASP A 674 -12.48 -33.32 7.05
C ASP A 674 -11.43 -33.80 6.02
N ALA A 675 -10.53 -34.70 6.49
CA ALA A 675 -9.39 -35.12 5.71
C ALA A 675 -9.73 -35.82 4.38
N PRO A 676 -10.74 -36.69 4.29
CA PRO A 676 -11.11 -37.32 3.02
C PRO A 676 -11.58 -36.35 1.96
N GLU A 677 -12.43 -35.41 2.31
CA GLU A 677 -12.95 -34.41 1.37
C GLU A 677 -11.87 -33.36 1.03
N GLU A 678 -11.04 -32.92 1.99
CA GLU A 678 -9.92 -32.02 1.73
C GLU A 678 -8.89 -32.64 0.79
N THR A 679 -8.60 -33.95 0.93
CA THR A 679 -7.70 -34.67 0.04
C THR A 679 -8.27 -34.78 -1.37
N ALA A 680 -9.57 -35.01 -1.51
CA ALA A 680 -10.23 -35.05 -2.79
C ALA A 680 -10.35 -33.66 -3.46
N PHE A 681 -10.28 -32.60 -2.68
CA PHE A 681 -10.44 -31.24 -3.16
C PHE A 681 -9.22 -30.72 -3.94
N TYR A 682 -8.00 -31.00 -3.45
CA TYR A 682 -6.76 -30.54 -4.08
C TYR A 682 -6.14 -31.59 -5.00
N PRO A 683 -5.42 -31.18 -6.06
CA PRO A 683 -4.61 -32.11 -6.84
C PRO A 683 -3.57 -32.84 -5.97
N THR A 684 -3.38 -34.12 -6.26
CA THR A 684 -2.38 -34.99 -5.64
C THR A 684 -1.38 -35.49 -6.68
N ALA A 685 -0.27 -36.08 -6.25
CA ALA A 685 0.67 -36.72 -7.16
C ALA A 685 -0.01 -37.76 -8.07
N GLN A 686 -0.94 -38.55 -7.50
CA GLN A 686 -1.72 -39.54 -8.29
C GLN A 686 -2.59 -38.84 -9.37
N THR A 687 -3.30 -37.76 -9.03
CA THR A 687 -4.11 -37.01 -10.01
C THR A 687 -3.23 -36.44 -11.13
N ILE A 688 -2.04 -35.95 -10.79
CA ILE A 688 -1.08 -35.40 -11.75
C ILE A 688 -0.53 -36.52 -12.64
N GLU A 689 -0.19 -37.68 -12.07
CA GLU A 689 0.28 -38.89 -12.80
C GLU A 689 -0.76 -39.37 -13.83
N GLU A 690 -2.02 -39.47 -13.46
CA GLU A 690 -3.12 -39.87 -14.38
C GLU A 690 -3.21 -38.93 -15.60
N HIS A 691 -3.09 -37.63 -15.38
CA HIS A 691 -3.11 -36.63 -16.45
C HIS A 691 -1.81 -36.64 -17.30
N LEU A 692 -0.63 -36.92 -16.66
CA LEU A 692 0.63 -37.06 -17.39
C LEU A 692 0.56 -38.26 -18.35
N LEU A 693 0.12 -39.41 -17.90
CA LEU A 693 -0.01 -40.61 -18.73
C LEU A 693 -0.97 -40.33 -19.90
N ALA A 694 -2.12 -39.71 -19.65
CA ALA A 694 -3.07 -39.36 -20.72
C ALA A 694 -2.43 -38.39 -21.74
N LEU A 695 -1.65 -37.38 -21.29
CA LEU A 695 -0.98 -36.44 -22.18
C LEU A 695 0.17 -37.08 -22.98
N LEU A 696 0.80 -38.14 -22.48
CA LEU A 696 1.80 -38.90 -23.21
C LEU A 696 1.23 -39.77 -24.32
N GLU A 697 -0.05 -40.20 -24.19
CA GLU A 697 -0.78 -40.96 -25.22
C GLU A 697 -1.25 -40.09 -26.40
N GLU A 698 -1.49 -38.79 -26.20
CA GLU A 698 -1.83 -37.82 -27.26
C GLU A 698 -0.65 -37.55 -28.20
#